data_7ef856dd4dcef9479338ed69e2a25b9c
#
_entry.id   7ef856dd4dcef9479338ed69e2a25b9c
#
_cell.length_a   1.000
_cell.length_b   1.000
_cell.length_c   1.000
_cell.angle_alpha   90.00
_cell.angle_beta   90.00
_cell.angle_gamma   90.00
#
_symmetry.space_group_name_H-M   'P 1'
#
loop_
_entity.id
_entity.type
_entity.pdbx_description
1 polymer ?
#
loop_
_entity_poly.entity_id
_entity_poly.type
_entity_poly.pdbx_seq_one_letter_code
_entity_poly.pdbx_strand_id
1 'polypeptide(L)'
;MKISIFPTIKGYKAEYLKKDAFAGLIIAAMTIPISMGYAQISGLSAVYGLYGSILPLIMFAMFSTSKQFIFGVDAAPAAIVGSSVTAMGIMSGSKEAAAVVPVIAFLTGMWLLLFYIIKAGRVVGFISTPVMGGFISGIAVTIILMQIPKIMGGSAGHGELFELLGYIIKAAQNISWMSVLLGCMTLAIILVSKKLFPRFPMAIVMMAAGALLTYYTNITDYGVALLASVEPGIPAPSLPDFASVDVISCLGTSITVAVVVMAETLLAENNFAFRNGYKLDDNSEILACAAGNITASLMGCCPVNGSVSRTAMGEQFGGRTQMMSLIAAALLAILLMFGTGFIGFLPVPVLTAIVISALMSVVEGELAIRLFKVSRSEFWIFMAAFGSVLLLGTIYGVVVGIVLSFAQVVLRASKPPRTFLGMVPGHRNFYDLKRNSNAHPVANVVIYKFSSNLFFANVSVLQQDIEDAVKPDTKCVIIDASGVSSIDITAADRLESLYRSLAKRGIKLYMAEHIAAVNDQLRQLGYSELIEEGFVRRTITLALLDAGYEKPYHLEGVEQNVRQPQMSGHFKSEQEESLDEYEWAFGEFAPARMEEDVKEIIENITDVTEIEAGTRELINEAIGHAHIWGGLGSIDEDELLRRLELHASELAKRVHNNETTIAHIIEQRRHEIAEHLMEVNPQAARRLREHQKMLEERLKEENKKKNN
;
A
#
# COMPACT_ATOMS: atom_id res chain seq x y z
N MET A 1 5.71 14.97 22.61
CA MET A 1 5.90 14.91 21.16
C MET A 1 6.70 16.14 20.73
N LYS A 2 7.90 16.01 20.15
CA LYS A 2 8.67 17.18 19.67
C LYS A 2 8.23 17.47 18.24
N ILE A 3 7.47 18.55 18.04
CA ILE A 3 7.13 19.03 16.70
C ILE A 3 8.43 19.56 16.07
N SER A 4 8.82 18.99 14.94
CA SER A 4 9.98 19.45 14.18
C SER A 4 9.50 20.39 13.07
N ILE A 5 10.01 21.60 13.05
CA ILE A 5 9.70 22.59 12.01
C ILE A 5 10.69 22.41 10.87
N PHE A 6 10.19 22.35 9.63
CA PHE A 6 10.94 22.10 8.40
C PHE A 6 11.87 20.88 8.48
N PRO A 7 11.37 19.68 8.86
CA PRO A 7 12.23 18.51 9.07
C PRO A 7 13.00 18.11 7.81
N THR A 8 12.43 18.31 6.64
CA THR A 8 13.00 17.92 5.33
C THR A 8 14.06 18.91 4.82
N ILE A 9 14.13 20.11 5.39
CA ILE A 9 15.11 21.13 5.00
C ILE A 9 16.33 21.11 5.94
N LYS A 10 16.24 20.42 7.08
CA LYS A 10 17.40 20.26 7.97
C LYS A 10 18.51 19.49 7.27
N GLY A 11 19.69 20.13 7.16
CA GLY A 11 20.82 19.56 6.43
C GLY A 11 20.72 19.71 4.90
N TYR A 12 19.98 20.71 4.42
CA TYR A 12 19.83 21.01 2.99
C TYR A 12 21.19 21.22 2.30
N LYS A 13 21.41 20.53 1.20
CA LYS A 13 22.62 20.66 0.41
C LYS A 13 22.42 21.62 -0.75
N ALA A 14 23.34 22.58 -0.93
CA ALA A 14 23.27 23.58 -2.00
C ALA A 14 23.17 22.98 -3.41
N GLU A 15 23.70 21.77 -3.61
CA GLU A 15 23.61 21.02 -4.88
C GLU A 15 22.15 20.66 -5.28
N TYR A 16 21.23 20.57 -4.32
CA TYR A 16 19.82 20.30 -4.60
C TYR A 16 19.06 21.55 -5.09
N LEU A 17 19.56 22.75 -4.82
CA LEU A 17 18.86 24.00 -5.12
C LEU A 17 18.45 24.14 -6.58
N LYS A 18 19.36 23.80 -7.52
CA LYS A 18 19.05 23.88 -8.96
C LYS A 18 17.92 22.94 -9.36
N LYS A 19 17.91 21.73 -8.80
CA LYS A 19 16.88 20.71 -9.08
C LYS A 19 15.55 21.08 -8.43
N ASP A 20 15.58 21.48 -7.15
CA ASP A 20 14.38 21.89 -6.42
C ASP A 20 13.78 23.19 -6.99
N ALA A 21 14.61 24.12 -7.48
CA ALA A 21 14.13 25.33 -8.12
C ALA A 21 13.45 25.04 -9.46
N PHE A 22 14.03 24.15 -10.29
CA PHE A 22 13.42 23.77 -11.55
C PHE A 22 12.13 22.98 -11.34
N ALA A 23 12.12 22.02 -10.41
CA ALA A 23 10.91 21.29 -10.03
C ALA A 23 9.85 22.25 -9.47
N GLY A 24 10.22 23.19 -8.60
CA GLY A 24 9.31 24.19 -8.04
C GLY A 24 8.68 25.09 -9.11
N LEU A 25 9.44 25.50 -10.14
CA LEU A 25 8.91 26.22 -11.29
C LEU A 25 7.85 25.42 -12.05
N ILE A 26 8.12 24.14 -12.33
CA ILE A 26 7.18 23.26 -13.02
C ILE A 26 5.92 23.05 -12.18
N ILE A 27 6.08 22.82 -10.85
CA ILE A 27 4.97 22.65 -9.94
C ILE A 27 4.10 23.91 -9.89
N ALA A 28 4.71 25.11 -9.77
CA ALA A 28 3.98 26.37 -9.80
C ALA A 28 3.15 26.53 -11.07
N ALA A 29 3.78 26.32 -12.21
CA ALA A 29 3.13 26.47 -13.51
C ALA A 29 1.99 25.45 -13.72
N MET A 30 2.12 24.19 -13.25
CA MET A 30 1.05 23.19 -13.30
C MET A 30 -0.06 23.45 -12.30
N THR A 31 0.29 24.02 -11.15
CA THR A 31 -0.69 24.35 -10.09
C THR A 31 -1.71 25.39 -10.58
N ILE A 32 -1.30 26.33 -11.43
CA ILE A 32 -2.21 27.38 -11.94
C ILE A 32 -3.48 26.79 -12.55
N PRO A 33 -3.45 26.05 -13.66
CA PRO A 33 -4.67 25.54 -14.28
C PRO A 33 -5.41 24.53 -13.41
N ILE A 34 -4.67 23.66 -12.70
CA ILE A 34 -5.24 22.58 -11.90
C ILE A 34 -6.01 23.14 -10.71
N SER A 35 -5.38 24.04 -9.92
CA SER A 35 -6.03 24.60 -8.74
C SER A 35 -7.21 25.52 -9.09
N MET A 36 -7.11 26.26 -10.19
CA MET A 36 -8.22 27.08 -10.70
C MET A 36 -9.41 26.19 -11.11
N GLY A 37 -9.14 25.07 -11.79
CA GLY A 37 -10.18 24.13 -12.20
C GLY A 37 -10.86 23.46 -10.99
N TYR A 38 -10.10 23.01 -10.02
CA TYR A 38 -10.66 22.36 -8.83
C TYR A 38 -11.39 23.32 -7.89
N ALA A 39 -10.94 24.58 -7.77
CA ALA A 39 -11.69 25.60 -7.06
C ALA A 39 -13.10 25.80 -7.68
N GLN A 40 -13.19 25.82 -9.00
CA GLN A 40 -14.51 25.90 -9.67
C GLN A 40 -15.38 24.66 -9.42
N ILE A 41 -14.78 23.46 -9.37
CA ILE A 41 -15.50 22.23 -9.02
C ILE A 41 -16.04 22.31 -7.58
N SER A 42 -15.29 22.88 -6.64
CA SER A 42 -15.75 23.07 -5.26
C SER A 42 -16.81 24.15 -5.08
N GLY A 43 -17.23 24.84 -6.15
CA GLY A 43 -18.22 25.90 -6.12
C GLY A 43 -17.64 27.32 -5.93
N LEU A 44 -16.32 27.48 -5.95
CA LEU A 44 -15.66 28.78 -5.84
C LEU A 44 -15.31 29.40 -7.19
N SER A 45 -15.01 30.70 -7.20
CA SER A 45 -14.35 31.31 -8.35
C SER A 45 -12.92 30.77 -8.50
N ALA A 46 -12.42 30.68 -9.75
CA ALA A 46 -11.14 30.05 -10.08
C ALA A 46 -9.94 30.60 -9.29
N VAL A 47 -9.92 31.90 -9.00
CA VAL A 47 -8.83 32.57 -8.29
C VAL A 47 -8.57 32.03 -6.88
N TYR A 48 -9.63 31.56 -6.19
CA TYR A 48 -9.47 30.99 -4.84
C TYR A 48 -8.59 29.77 -4.82
N GLY A 49 -8.52 29.02 -5.94
CA GLY A 49 -7.57 27.92 -6.09
C GLY A 49 -6.11 28.36 -6.05
N LEU A 50 -5.78 29.53 -6.59
CA LEU A 50 -4.45 30.09 -6.53
C LEU A 50 -4.13 30.60 -5.10
N TYR A 51 -5.09 31.25 -4.43
CA TYR A 51 -4.94 31.69 -3.05
C TYR A 51 -4.66 30.49 -2.11
N GLY A 52 -5.41 29.40 -2.28
CA GLY A 52 -5.23 28.16 -1.53
C GLY A 52 -3.99 27.35 -1.89
N SER A 53 -3.22 27.77 -2.89
CA SER A 53 -1.98 27.10 -3.31
C SER A 53 -0.71 27.78 -2.77
N ILE A 54 -0.81 28.83 -1.96
CA ILE A 54 0.35 29.53 -1.39
C ILE A 54 0.57 29.13 0.07
N LEU A 55 -0.26 29.63 0.97
CA LEU A 55 -0.07 29.43 2.41
C LEU A 55 -0.23 27.96 2.84
N PRO A 56 -1.20 27.19 2.32
CA PRO A 56 -1.30 25.77 2.64
C PRO A 56 -0.07 24.96 2.24
N LEU A 57 0.53 25.27 1.08
CA LEU A 57 1.74 24.60 0.61
C LEU A 57 2.93 24.86 1.52
N ILE A 58 3.07 26.11 2.02
CA ILE A 58 4.11 26.51 2.99
C ILE A 58 3.90 25.77 4.33
N MET A 59 2.66 25.76 4.83
CA MET A 59 2.34 25.14 6.12
C MET A 59 2.51 23.62 6.08
N PHE A 60 2.14 22.98 4.97
CA PHE A 60 2.42 21.58 4.77
C PHE A 60 3.94 21.30 4.77
N ALA A 61 4.72 22.01 3.98
CA ALA A 61 6.17 21.88 3.95
C ALA A 61 6.85 22.13 5.32
N MET A 62 6.22 22.92 6.19
CA MET A 62 6.73 23.21 7.53
C MET A 62 6.61 22.03 8.49
N PHE A 63 5.56 21.23 8.40
CA PHE A 63 5.30 20.12 9.34
C PHE A 63 5.52 18.73 8.75
N SER A 64 5.46 18.58 7.42
CA SER A 64 5.61 17.29 6.74
C SER A 64 7.03 16.74 6.85
N THR A 65 7.12 15.44 7.09
CA THR A 65 8.35 14.64 7.03
C THR A 65 8.60 14.06 5.63
N SER A 66 7.61 14.19 4.72
CA SER A 66 7.73 13.81 3.33
C SER A 66 8.64 14.75 2.56
N LYS A 67 9.67 14.21 1.90
CA LYS A 67 10.66 15.02 1.20
C LYS A 67 10.15 15.65 -0.09
N GLN A 68 9.21 15.02 -0.76
CA GLN A 68 8.87 15.35 -2.15
C GLN A 68 7.37 15.54 -2.38
N PHE A 69 6.54 15.23 -1.41
CA PHE A 69 5.09 15.23 -1.60
C PHE A 69 4.53 16.65 -1.68
N ILE A 70 3.68 16.89 -2.69
CA ILE A 70 3.09 18.21 -2.96
C ILE A 70 1.67 18.24 -2.44
N PHE A 71 1.35 19.28 -1.67
CA PHE A 71 0.05 19.51 -1.05
C PHE A 71 -0.63 20.73 -1.65
N GLY A 72 -1.95 20.69 -1.84
CA GLY A 72 -2.70 21.83 -2.36
C GLY A 72 -4.08 21.43 -2.86
N VAL A 73 -4.74 22.32 -3.60
CA VAL A 73 -6.10 22.08 -4.14
C VAL A 73 -6.07 20.85 -5.05
N ASP A 74 -6.90 19.87 -4.75
CA ASP A 74 -6.93 18.60 -5.50
C ASP A 74 -8.37 18.08 -5.71
N ALA A 75 -8.50 17.05 -6.54
CA ALA A 75 -9.72 16.56 -7.12
C ALA A 75 -10.75 16.07 -6.09
N ALA A 76 -10.33 15.17 -5.18
CA ALA A 76 -11.25 14.49 -4.27
C ALA A 76 -11.95 15.45 -3.28
N PRO A 77 -11.24 16.30 -2.52
CA PRO A 77 -11.88 17.29 -1.68
C PRO A 77 -12.76 18.26 -2.45
N ALA A 78 -12.30 18.73 -3.63
CA ALA A 78 -13.06 19.65 -4.46
C ALA A 78 -14.40 19.05 -4.91
N ALA A 79 -14.41 17.77 -5.32
CA ALA A 79 -15.64 17.10 -5.74
C ALA A 79 -16.62 16.91 -4.58
N ILE A 80 -16.13 16.46 -3.41
CA ILE A 80 -16.97 16.25 -2.23
C ILE A 80 -17.62 17.57 -1.79
N VAL A 81 -16.83 18.64 -1.74
CA VAL A 81 -17.34 19.96 -1.36
C VAL A 81 -18.33 20.49 -2.41
N GLY A 82 -18.00 20.38 -3.69
CA GLY A 82 -18.87 20.82 -4.76
C GLY A 82 -20.21 20.09 -4.77
N SER A 83 -20.22 18.76 -4.57
CA SER A 83 -21.45 17.97 -4.43
C SER A 83 -22.28 18.43 -3.23
N SER A 84 -21.62 18.71 -2.08
CA SER A 84 -22.29 19.18 -0.87
C SER A 84 -22.89 20.56 -1.04
N VAL A 85 -22.15 21.51 -1.63
CA VAL A 85 -22.63 22.87 -1.94
C VAL A 85 -23.85 22.82 -2.84
N THR A 86 -23.80 21.97 -3.86
CA THR A 86 -24.94 21.76 -4.78
C THR A 86 -26.15 21.14 -4.06
N ALA A 87 -25.92 20.14 -3.18
CA ALA A 87 -26.98 19.50 -2.39
C ALA A 87 -27.64 20.47 -1.40
N MET A 88 -26.89 21.48 -0.93
CA MET A 88 -27.44 22.59 -0.12
C MET A 88 -28.22 23.60 -0.94
N GLY A 89 -28.33 23.44 -2.27
CA GLY A 89 -29.01 24.38 -3.16
C GLY A 89 -28.24 25.67 -3.47
N ILE A 90 -26.95 25.72 -3.14
CA ILE A 90 -26.10 26.91 -3.28
C ILE A 90 -25.52 26.93 -4.72
N MET A 91 -25.66 28.06 -5.38
CA MET A 91 -25.11 28.25 -6.73
C MET A 91 -23.59 28.37 -6.71
N SER A 92 -22.91 27.63 -7.60
CA SER A 92 -21.47 27.74 -7.81
C SER A 92 -21.07 29.17 -8.20
N GLY A 93 -20.00 29.70 -7.59
CA GLY A 93 -19.51 31.06 -7.78
C GLY A 93 -20.30 32.14 -7.04
N SER A 94 -21.31 31.78 -6.25
CA SER A 94 -22.09 32.73 -5.45
C SER A 94 -21.32 33.20 -4.20
N LYS A 95 -21.78 34.29 -3.61
CA LYS A 95 -21.26 34.78 -2.32
C LYS A 95 -21.50 33.77 -1.20
N GLU A 96 -22.59 33.02 -1.27
CA GLU A 96 -22.93 31.96 -0.32
C GLU A 96 -21.92 30.79 -0.39
N ALA A 97 -21.56 30.37 -1.62
CA ALA A 97 -20.52 29.36 -1.80
C ALA A 97 -19.16 29.84 -1.26
N ALA A 98 -18.82 31.12 -1.50
CA ALA A 98 -17.60 31.73 -0.99
C ALA A 98 -17.57 31.84 0.55
N ALA A 99 -18.72 31.83 1.22
CA ALA A 99 -18.81 31.76 2.69
C ALA A 99 -18.73 30.32 3.21
N VAL A 100 -19.51 29.39 2.62
CA VAL A 100 -19.65 28.00 3.09
C VAL A 100 -18.39 27.17 2.87
N VAL A 101 -17.75 27.25 1.71
CA VAL A 101 -16.62 26.39 1.33
C VAL A 101 -15.40 26.58 2.26
N PRO A 102 -15.00 27.81 2.62
CA PRO A 102 -13.93 28.01 3.60
C PRO A 102 -14.27 27.50 5.01
N VAL A 103 -15.54 27.53 5.43
CA VAL A 103 -15.98 26.94 6.70
C VAL A 103 -15.80 25.43 6.67
N ILE A 104 -16.16 24.75 5.58
CA ILE A 104 -15.91 23.31 5.40
C ILE A 104 -14.40 23.03 5.47
N ALA A 105 -13.55 23.86 4.83
CA ALA A 105 -12.08 23.71 4.90
C ALA A 105 -11.53 23.86 6.32
N PHE A 106 -12.04 24.83 7.09
CA PHE A 106 -11.65 25.03 8.48
C PHE A 106 -12.02 23.83 9.34
N LEU A 107 -13.27 23.38 9.25
CA LEU A 107 -13.75 22.22 9.98
C LEU A 107 -12.98 20.95 9.60
N THR A 108 -12.65 20.77 8.31
CA THR A 108 -11.77 19.68 7.85
C THR A 108 -10.42 19.73 8.55
N GLY A 109 -9.80 20.92 8.63
CA GLY A 109 -8.54 21.10 9.35
C GLY A 109 -8.66 20.79 10.84
N MET A 110 -9.78 21.15 11.47
CA MET A 110 -10.06 20.84 12.88
C MET A 110 -10.25 19.33 13.11
N TRP A 111 -10.95 18.63 12.22
CA TRP A 111 -11.06 17.17 12.26
C TRP A 111 -9.70 16.49 12.12
N LEU A 112 -8.86 16.94 11.17
CA LEU A 112 -7.51 16.43 10.99
C LEU A 112 -6.63 16.69 12.22
N LEU A 113 -6.78 17.86 12.88
CA LEU A 113 -6.10 18.15 14.14
C LEU A 113 -6.56 17.19 15.27
N LEU A 114 -7.85 16.87 15.33
CA LEU A 114 -8.36 15.84 16.24
C LEU A 114 -7.75 14.47 15.91
N PHE A 115 -7.70 14.09 14.65
CA PHE A 115 -7.08 12.83 14.19
C PHE A 115 -5.59 12.76 14.55
N TYR A 116 -4.87 13.87 14.48
CA TYR A 116 -3.50 13.97 14.97
C TYR A 116 -3.40 13.68 16.47
N ILE A 117 -4.28 14.29 17.29
CA ILE A 117 -4.28 14.12 18.76
C ILE A 117 -4.54 12.65 19.14
N ILE A 118 -5.52 12.00 18.52
CA ILE A 118 -5.87 10.60 18.77
C ILE A 118 -4.97 9.59 18.05
N LYS A 119 -3.99 10.07 17.26
CA LYS A 119 -3.04 9.27 16.47
C LYS A 119 -3.75 8.34 15.47
N ALA A 120 -4.73 8.86 14.77
CA ALA A 120 -5.57 8.11 13.81
C ALA A 120 -4.84 7.59 12.57
N GLY A 121 -3.60 8.00 12.30
CA GLY A 121 -2.81 7.55 11.15
C GLY A 121 -2.73 6.02 11.02
N ARG A 122 -2.75 5.30 12.14
CA ARG A 122 -2.77 3.83 12.14
C ARG A 122 -4.03 3.22 11.51
N VAL A 123 -5.15 3.96 11.48
CA VAL A 123 -6.43 3.47 10.94
C VAL A 123 -6.42 3.43 9.40
N VAL A 124 -5.59 4.26 8.77
CA VAL A 124 -5.50 4.32 7.29
C VAL A 124 -5.06 2.99 6.68
N GLY A 125 -4.24 2.23 7.39
CA GLY A 125 -3.83 0.88 6.97
C GLY A 125 -4.98 -0.14 6.80
N PHE A 126 -6.19 0.18 7.29
CA PHE A 126 -7.36 -0.69 7.13
C PHE A 126 -8.15 -0.45 5.82
N ILE A 127 -7.86 0.62 5.07
CA ILE A 127 -8.51 0.85 3.78
C ILE A 127 -7.75 0.06 2.71
N SER A 128 -8.46 -0.89 2.08
CA SER A 128 -7.83 -1.75 1.08
C SER A 128 -7.57 -1.01 -0.24
N THR A 129 -6.48 -1.36 -0.92
CA THR A 129 -6.10 -0.79 -2.23
C THR A 129 -7.23 -0.89 -3.29
N PRO A 130 -7.98 -2.01 -3.41
CA PRO A 130 -9.10 -2.08 -4.35
C PRO A 130 -10.20 -1.05 -4.08
N VAL A 131 -10.53 -0.82 -2.81
CA VAL A 131 -11.54 0.18 -2.42
C VAL A 131 -11.08 1.59 -2.76
N MET A 132 -9.83 1.93 -2.39
CA MET A 132 -9.28 3.25 -2.70
C MET A 132 -9.15 3.49 -4.19
N GLY A 133 -8.61 2.52 -4.94
CA GLY A 133 -8.49 2.65 -6.41
C GLY A 133 -9.84 2.82 -7.10
N GLY A 134 -10.86 2.07 -6.68
CA GLY A 134 -12.23 2.20 -7.17
C GLY A 134 -12.83 3.58 -6.85
N PHE A 135 -12.69 4.03 -5.61
CA PHE A 135 -13.17 5.32 -5.14
C PHE A 135 -12.52 6.51 -5.90
N ILE A 136 -11.19 6.53 -5.99
CA ILE A 136 -10.44 7.58 -6.70
C ILE A 136 -10.79 7.60 -8.18
N SER A 137 -10.89 6.41 -8.81
CA SER A 137 -11.29 6.30 -10.22
C SER A 137 -12.73 6.79 -10.43
N GLY A 138 -13.64 6.48 -9.50
CA GLY A 138 -15.02 6.97 -9.54
C GLY A 138 -15.09 8.50 -9.50
N ILE A 139 -14.38 9.13 -8.57
CA ILE A 139 -14.25 10.60 -8.48
C ILE A 139 -13.70 11.17 -9.78
N ALA A 140 -12.59 10.63 -10.29
CA ALA A 140 -11.94 11.13 -11.49
C ALA A 140 -12.92 11.10 -12.70
N VAL A 141 -13.65 9.99 -12.88
CA VAL A 141 -14.64 9.85 -13.96
C VAL A 141 -15.82 10.80 -13.75
N THR A 142 -16.34 10.92 -12.52
CA THR A 142 -17.43 11.89 -12.21
C THR A 142 -17.02 13.31 -12.59
N ILE A 143 -15.82 13.74 -12.20
CA ILE A 143 -15.34 15.10 -12.53
C ILE A 143 -15.11 15.25 -14.03
N ILE A 144 -14.59 14.24 -14.74
CA ILE A 144 -14.47 14.27 -16.21
C ILE A 144 -15.85 14.50 -16.83
N LEU A 145 -16.88 13.77 -16.40
CA LEU A 145 -18.25 13.96 -16.89
C LEU A 145 -18.79 15.37 -16.59
N MET A 146 -18.50 15.94 -15.42
CA MET A 146 -18.85 17.33 -15.06
C MET A 146 -18.19 18.37 -15.97
N GLN A 147 -17.01 18.08 -16.50
CA GLN A 147 -16.25 19.00 -17.36
C GLN A 147 -16.64 18.93 -18.85
N ILE A 148 -17.25 17.83 -19.32
CA ILE A 148 -17.62 17.66 -20.73
C ILE A 148 -18.52 18.82 -21.25
N PRO A 149 -19.58 19.27 -20.52
CA PRO A 149 -20.39 20.40 -20.97
C PRO A 149 -19.61 21.70 -21.18
N LYS A 150 -18.52 21.93 -20.36
CA LYS A 150 -17.67 23.12 -20.53
C LYS A 150 -16.87 23.09 -21.83
N ILE A 151 -16.44 21.92 -22.28
CA ILE A 151 -15.80 21.78 -23.61
C ILE A 151 -16.79 22.12 -24.71
N MET A 152 -18.09 21.84 -24.53
CA MET A 152 -19.14 22.16 -25.49
C MET A 152 -19.54 23.63 -25.45
N GLY A 153 -18.98 24.45 -24.56
CA GLY A 153 -19.32 25.87 -24.40
C GLY A 153 -20.42 26.15 -23.38
N GLY A 154 -20.90 25.13 -22.67
CA GLY A 154 -21.89 25.24 -21.59
C GLY A 154 -21.26 25.45 -20.21
N SER A 155 -22.09 25.41 -19.17
CA SER A 155 -21.68 25.40 -17.77
C SER A 155 -21.27 23.98 -17.32
N ALA A 156 -20.53 23.88 -16.21
CA ALA A 156 -20.22 22.58 -15.60
C ALA A 156 -21.50 21.80 -15.27
N GLY A 157 -21.45 20.47 -15.44
CA GLY A 157 -22.50 19.60 -14.93
C GLY A 157 -22.42 19.51 -13.40
N HIS A 158 -23.53 19.14 -12.76
CA HIS A 158 -23.63 18.94 -11.32
C HIS A 158 -24.42 17.67 -11.04
N GLY A 159 -24.26 17.12 -9.84
CA GLY A 159 -24.98 15.93 -9.39
C GLY A 159 -24.32 14.62 -9.77
N GLU A 160 -25.12 13.56 -9.86
CA GLU A 160 -24.67 12.18 -10.05
C GLU A 160 -24.77 11.76 -11.52
N LEU A 161 -24.39 10.53 -11.83
CA LEU A 161 -24.24 10.05 -13.21
C LEU A 161 -25.40 10.41 -14.15
N PHE A 162 -26.64 10.17 -13.72
CA PHE A 162 -27.82 10.41 -14.57
C PHE A 162 -28.06 11.89 -14.80
N GLU A 163 -27.84 12.73 -13.79
CA GLU A 163 -27.96 14.20 -13.91
C GLU A 163 -26.84 14.73 -14.80
N LEU A 164 -25.60 14.25 -14.63
CA LEU A 164 -24.46 14.62 -15.48
C LEU A 164 -24.70 14.26 -16.95
N LEU A 165 -25.26 13.08 -17.23
CA LEU A 165 -25.66 12.72 -18.59
C LEU A 165 -26.73 13.68 -19.14
N GLY A 166 -27.68 14.11 -18.31
CA GLY A 166 -28.68 15.13 -18.65
C GLY A 166 -28.05 16.49 -19.02
N TYR A 167 -27.03 16.93 -18.26
CA TYR A 167 -26.26 18.16 -18.56
C TYR A 167 -25.51 18.04 -19.90
N ILE A 168 -24.89 16.89 -20.16
CA ILE A 168 -24.16 16.62 -21.41
C ILE A 168 -25.14 16.68 -22.60
N ILE A 169 -26.32 16.07 -22.48
CA ILE A 169 -27.36 16.09 -23.53
C ILE A 169 -27.85 17.51 -23.77
N LYS A 170 -28.09 18.30 -22.71
CA LYS A 170 -28.50 19.72 -22.86
C LYS A 170 -27.39 20.55 -23.51
N ALA A 171 -26.12 20.38 -23.12
CA ALA A 171 -25.00 21.07 -23.77
C ALA A 171 -24.85 20.68 -25.23
N ALA A 172 -25.13 19.44 -25.59
CA ALA A 172 -25.09 18.94 -26.94
C ALA A 172 -26.17 19.58 -27.87
N GLN A 173 -27.23 20.18 -27.31
CA GLN A 173 -28.23 20.89 -28.08
C GLN A 173 -27.76 22.30 -28.50
N ASN A 174 -26.80 22.91 -27.77
CA ASN A 174 -26.28 24.25 -27.99
C ASN A 174 -24.76 24.26 -28.05
N ILE A 175 -24.18 23.53 -28.99
CA ILE A 175 -22.73 23.35 -29.09
C ILE A 175 -22.04 24.61 -29.64
N SER A 176 -21.04 25.12 -28.91
CA SER A 176 -20.04 26.02 -29.49
C SER A 176 -18.94 25.21 -30.15
N TRP A 177 -18.98 25.10 -31.48
CA TRP A 177 -18.03 24.30 -32.25
C TRP A 177 -16.58 24.76 -32.08
N MET A 178 -16.35 26.06 -31.88
CA MET A 178 -15.00 26.58 -31.60
C MET A 178 -14.51 26.15 -30.23
N SER A 179 -15.37 26.12 -29.20
CA SER A 179 -15.03 25.61 -27.87
C SER A 179 -14.68 24.13 -27.94
N VAL A 180 -15.46 23.32 -28.65
CA VAL A 180 -15.16 21.88 -28.84
C VAL A 180 -13.85 21.69 -29.58
N LEU A 181 -13.61 22.43 -30.66
CA LEU A 181 -12.36 22.34 -31.42
C LEU A 181 -11.14 22.65 -30.54
N LEU A 182 -11.18 23.76 -29.79
CA LEU A 182 -10.10 24.16 -28.92
C LEU A 182 -9.87 23.14 -27.76
N GLY A 183 -10.94 22.68 -27.13
CA GLY A 183 -10.86 21.71 -26.04
C GLY A 183 -10.34 20.36 -26.51
N CYS A 184 -10.92 19.78 -27.57
CA CYS A 184 -10.51 18.50 -28.13
C CYS A 184 -9.09 18.54 -28.70
N MET A 185 -8.72 19.63 -29.40
CA MET A 185 -7.36 19.80 -29.92
C MET A 185 -6.34 19.92 -28.79
N THR A 186 -6.64 20.69 -27.74
CA THR A 186 -5.80 20.82 -26.55
C THR A 186 -5.61 19.46 -25.87
N LEU A 187 -6.72 18.73 -25.64
CA LEU A 187 -6.67 17.40 -25.01
C LEU A 187 -5.85 16.42 -25.85
N ALA A 188 -6.09 16.37 -27.17
CA ALA A 188 -5.34 15.50 -28.08
C ALA A 188 -3.84 15.80 -28.07
N ILE A 189 -3.46 17.09 -28.16
CA ILE A 189 -2.05 17.51 -28.12
C ILE A 189 -1.39 17.09 -26.81
N ILE A 190 -2.07 17.31 -25.67
CA ILE A 190 -1.52 16.92 -24.34
C ILE A 190 -1.35 15.41 -24.25
N LEU A 191 -2.36 14.61 -24.66
CA LEU A 191 -2.30 13.14 -24.58
C LEU A 191 -1.23 12.56 -25.52
N VAL A 192 -1.13 13.07 -26.76
CA VAL A 192 -0.11 12.65 -27.72
C VAL A 192 1.28 13.05 -27.21
N SER A 193 1.43 14.28 -26.73
CA SER A 193 2.70 14.74 -26.16
C SER A 193 3.14 13.95 -24.94
N LYS A 194 2.20 13.56 -24.07
CA LYS A 194 2.50 12.71 -22.92
C LYS A 194 3.09 11.35 -23.31
N LYS A 195 2.69 10.84 -24.50
CA LYS A 195 3.24 9.58 -25.04
C LYS A 195 4.59 9.78 -25.75
N LEU A 196 4.74 10.87 -26.52
CA LEU A 196 5.95 11.13 -27.34
C LEU A 196 7.06 11.83 -26.54
N PHE A 197 6.69 12.78 -25.67
CA PHE A 197 7.59 13.62 -24.90
C PHE A 197 7.13 13.69 -23.44
N PRO A 198 7.21 12.59 -22.66
CA PRO A 198 6.63 12.50 -21.31
C PRO A 198 7.24 13.51 -20.32
N ARG A 199 8.45 14.02 -20.61
CA ARG A 199 9.12 15.03 -19.77
C ARG A 199 8.76 16.48 -20.11
N PHE A 200 7.96 16.71 -21.16
CA PHE A 200 7.65 18.07 -21.60
C PHE A 200 6.31 18.53 -21.02
N PRO A 201 6.25 19.68 -20.30
CA PRO A 201 5.04 20.15 -19.64
C PRO A 201 4.05 20.77 -20.63
N MET A 202 3.49 19.99 -21.54
CA MET A 202 2.64 20.45 -22.62
C MET A 202 1.40 21.22 -22.15
N ALA A 203 0.88 20.90 -20.94
CA ALA A 203 -0.25 21.64 -20.36
C ALA A 203 0.05 23.15 -20.21
N ILE A 204 1.27 23.50 -19.80
CA ILE A 204 1.72 24.90 -19.67
C ILE A 204 1.79 25.56 -21.05
N VAL A 205 2.33 24.84 -22.04
CA VAL A 205 2.43 25.36 -23.40
C VAL A 205 1.04 25.60 -24.00
N MET A 206 0.11 24.68 -23.81
CA MET A 206 -1.28 24.84 -24.27
C MET A 206 -2.00 25.97 -23.55
N MET A 207 -1.73 26.19 -22.27
CA MET A 207 -2.24 27.33 -21.51
C MET A 207 -1.73 28.65 -22.09
N ALA A 208 -0.42 28.76 -22.31
CA ALA A 208 0.19 29.94 -22.92
C ALA A 208 -0.29 30.16 -24.35
N ALA A 209 -0.36 29.12 -25.17
CA ALA A 209 -0.89 29.20 -26.54
C ALA A 209 -2.36 29.65 -26.56
N GLY A 210 -3.20 29.14 -25.62
CA GLY A 210 -4.59 29.58 -25.48
C GLY A 210 -4.71 31.06 -25.12
N ALA A 211 -3.87 31.53 -24.18
CA ALA A 211 -3.85 32.96 -23.81
C ALA A 211 -3.37 33.85 -24.97
N LEU A 212 -2.33 33.45 -25.70
CA LEU A 212 -1.85 34.17 -26.90
C LEU A 212 -2.89 34.18 -27.99
N LEU A 213 -3.55 33.05 -28.24
CA LEU A 213 -4.65 32.98 -29.23
C LEU A 213 -5.74 33.98 -28.87
N THR A 214 -6.17 34.04 -27.62
CA THR A 214 -7.19 35.01 -27.15
C THR A 214 -6.71 36.45 -27.27
N TYR A 215 -5.41 36.71 -26.99
CA TYR A 215 -4.87 38.08 -27.08
C TYR A 215 -4.81 38.61 -28.53
N TYR A 216 -4.49 37.73 -29.48
CA TYR A 216 -4.37 38.15 -30.92
C TYR A 216 -5.64 37.94 -31.72
N THR A 217 -6.64 37.25 -31.19
CA THR A 217 -7.90 36.96 -31.92
C THR A 217 -9.11 37.17 -31.02
N ASN A 218 -10.23 37.59 -31.61
CA ASN A 218 -11.49 37.76 -30.88
C ASN A 218 -12.25 36.44 -30.79
N ILE A 219 -11.67 35.44 -30.10
CA ILE A 219 -12.30 34.10 -29.99
C ILE A 219 -13.65 34.11 -29.23
N THR A 220 -13.92 35.13 -28.44
CA THR A 220 -15.20 35.36 -27.76
C THR A 220 -16.37 35.53 -28.73
N ASP A 221 -16.11 36.12 -29.91
CA ASP A 221 -17.12 36.32 -30.94
C ASP A 221 -17.60 34.97 -31.54
N TYR A 222 -16.83 33.92 -31.37
CA TYR A 222 -17.15 32.53 -31.75
C TYR A 222 -17.74 31.71 -30.62
N GLY A 223 -18.18 32.37 -29.53
CA GLY A 223 -18.82 31.69 -28.39
C GLY A 223 -17.89 30.96 -27.46
N VAL A 224 -16.57 31.30 -27.45
CA VAL A 224 -15.61 30.73 -26.50
C VAL A 224 -15.63 31.55 -25.20
N ALA A 225 -15.98 30.92 -24.10
CA ALA A 225 -15.91 31.54 -22.77
C ALA A 225 -14.49 31.71 -22.31
N LEU A 226 -14.18 32.85 -21.69
CA LEU A 226 -12.91 33.15 -21.02
C LEU A 226 -13.09 33.11 -19.51
N LEU A 227 -11.96 32.93 -18.78
CA LEU A 227 -11.98 33.11 -17.34
C LEU A 227 -12.22 34.58 -16.98
N ALA A 228 -12.85 34.80 -15.84
CA ALA A 228 -12.96 36.13 -15.25
C ALA A 228 -11.57 36.74 -14.97
N SER A 229 -11.45 38.03 -15.24
CA SER A 229 -10.24 38.77 -14.88
C SER A 229 -10.02 38.73 -13.35
N VAL A 230 -8.78 38.57 -12.94
CA VAL A 230 -8.38 38.53 -11.53
C VAL A 230 -7.62 39.80 -11.21
N GLU A 231 -8.08 40.51 -10.19
CA GLU A 231 -7.34 41.67 -9.68
C GLU A 231 -6.02 41.24 -9.04
N PRO A 232 -4.91 41.95 -9.30
CA PRO A 232 -3.65 41.69 -8.64
C PRO A 232 -3.75 41.83 -7.12
N GLY A 233 -3.16 40.86 -6.41
CA GLY A 233 -3.09 40.88 -4.96
C GLY A 233 -3.22 39.54 -4.31
N ILE A 234 -2.70 39.42 -3.12
CA ILE A 234 -2.90 38.26 -2.25
C ILE A 234 -3.88 38.69 -1.16
N PRO A 235 -5.01 38.02 -0.96
CA PRO A 235 -5.95 38.39 0.09
C PRO A 235 -5.27 38.24 1.47
N ALA A 236 -5.57 39.16 2.37
CA ALA A 236 -5.15 39.00 3.75
C ALA A 236 -5.85 37.79 4.37
N PRO A 237 -5.10 36.90 5.07
CA PRO A 237 -5.72 35.76 5.75
C PRO A 237 -6.81 36.26 6.72
N SER A 238 -8.00 35.70 6.59
CA SER A 238 -9.15 36.04 7.42
C SER A 238 -9.86 34.78 7.91
N LEU A 239 -10.43 34.85 9.12
CA LEU A 239 -11.27 33.76 9.59
C LEU A 239 -12.53 33.67 8.72
N PRO A 240 -13.01 32.45 8.41
CA PRO A 240 -14.28 32.24 7.74
C PRO A 240 -15.43 32.85 8.54
N ASP A 241 -16.43 33.34 7.84
CA ASP A 241 -17.63 33.90 8.46
C ASP A 241 -18.56 32.79 8.96
N PHE A 242 -18.32 32.33 10.19
CA PHE A 242 -19.17 31.32 10.84
C PHE A 242 -20.58 31.82 11.19
N ALA A 243 -20.78 33.14 11.23
CA ALA A 243 -22.08 33.70 11.61
C ALA A 243 -23.09 33.62 10.47
N SER A 244 -22.63 33.64 9.23
CA SER A 244 -23.49 33.60 8.03
C SER A 244 -23.78 32.19 7.53
N VAL A 245 -23.18 31.15 8.14
CA VAL A 245 -23.23 29.78 7.65
C VAL A 245 -23.82 28.84 8.71
N ASP A 246 -24.70 27.93 8.30
CA ASP A 246 -25.11 26.82 9.15
C ASP A 246 -23.97 25.81 9.28
N VAL A 247 -23.19 25.94 10.37
CA VAL A 247 -22.03 25.09 10.68
C VAL A 247 -22.43 23.62 10.82
N ILE A 248 -23.65 23.34 11.32
CA ILE A 248 -24.10 21.96 11.56
C ILE A 248 -24.24 21.22 10.23
N SER A 249 -24.78 21.86 9.20
CA SER A 249 -24.89 21.28 7.86
C SER A 249 -23.54 20.98 7.20
N CYS A 250 -22.47 21.68 7.61
CA CYS A 250 -21.11 21.50 7.11
C CYS A 250 -20.35 20.34 7.81
N LEU A 251 -20.80 19.87 8.99
CA LEU A 251 -20.06 18.88 9.78
C LEU A 251 -19.92 17.54 9.05
N GLY A 252 -20.99 17.04 8.44
CA GLY A 252 -20.96 15.75 7.72
C GLY A 252 -20.01 15.77 6.54
N THR A 253 -20.01 16.86 5.76
CA THR A 253 -19.09 17.04 4.62
C THR A 253 -17.65 17.16 5.11
N SER A 254 -17.39 18.01 6.13
CA SER A 254 -16.04 18.27 6.61
C SER A 254 -15.34 17.04 7.21
N ILE A 255 -16.06 16.20 7.97
CA ILE A 255 -15.48 14.94 8.48
C ILE A 255 -15.19 13.96 7.35
N THR A 256 -16.09 13.85 6.34
CA THR A 256 -15.87 13.02 5.17
C THR A 256 -14.63 13.46 4.41
N VAL A 257 -14.47 14.76 4.16
CA VAL A 257 -13.28 15.33 3.53
C VAL A 257 -12.03 15.05 4.36
N ALA A 258 -12.09 15.22 5.69
CA ALA A 258 -10.94 14.95 6.56
C ALA A 258 -10.47 13.50 6.49
N VAL A 259 -11.40 12.54 6.48
CA VAL A 259 -11.08 11.11 6.33
C VAL A 259 -10.44 10.83 4.97
N VAL A 260 -10.98 11.40 3.88
CA VAL A 260 -10.44 11.23 2.54
C VAL A 260 -9.05 11.85 2.42
N VAL A 261 -8.87 13.10 2.88
CA VAL A 261 -7.57 13.79 2.89
C VAL A 261 -6.53 12.95 3.65
N MET A 262 -6.86 12.49 4.85
CA MET A 262 -5.95 11.66 5.64
C MET A 262 -5.59 10.36 4.90
N ALA A 263 -6.60 9.63 4.40
CA ALA A 263 -6.39 8.33 3.79
C ALA A 263 -5.60 8.44 2.47
N GLU A 264 -6.01 9.34 1.59
CA GLU A 264 -5.40 9.51 0.26
C GLU A 264 -3.97 10.06 0.37
N THR A 265 -3.76 11.08 1.20
CA THR A 265 -2.44 11.66 1.42
C THR A 265 -1.48 10.63 2.01
N LEU A 266 -1.81 9.99 3.14
CA LEU A 266 -0.91 9.03 3.78
C LEU A 266 -0.60 7.82 2.91
N LEU A 267 -1.60 7.28 2.19
CA LEU A 267 -1.38 6.14 1.30
C LEU A 267 -0.41 6.51 0.16
N ALA A 268 -0.61 7.67 -0.47
CA ALA A 268 0.24 8.14 -1.54
C ALA A 268 1.65 8.47 -1.03
N GLU A 269 1.78 9.19 0.08
CA GLU A 269 3.07 9.54 0.69
C GLU A 269 3.89 8.31 1.07
N ASN A 270 3.26 7.30 1.67
CA ASN A 270 3.95 6.06 2.02
C ASN A 270 4.49 5.36 0.77
N ASN A 271 3.75 5.35 -0.35
CA ASN A 271 4.23 4.82 -1.62
C ASN A 271 5.44 5.59 -2.16
N PHE A 272 5.41 6.92 -2.11
CA PHE A 272 6.55 7.75 -2.53
C PHE A 272 7.75 7.58 -1.60
N ALA A 273 7.54 7.53 -0.29
CA ALA A 273 8.59 7.32 0.70
C ALA A 273 9.27 5.97 0.53
N PHE A 274 8.48 4.90 0.29
CA PHE A 274 8.99 3.56 0.04
C PHE A 274 9.87 3.51 -1.21
N ARG A 275 9.40 4.07 -2.35
CA ARG A 275 10.19 4.12 -3.60
C ARG A 275 11.47 4.94 -3.47
N ASN A 276 11.47 5.98 -2.63
CA ASN A 276 12.62 6.87 -2.44
C ASN A 276 13.45 6.54 -1.19
N GLY A 277 13.19 5.42 -0.51
CA GLY A 277 14.00 4.90 0.58
C GLY A 277 14.05 5.78 1.84
N TYR A 278 12.94 6.46 2.20
CA TYR A 278 12.85 7.22 3.45
C TYR A 278 11.61 6.84 4.27
N LYS A 279 11.65 7.09 5.57
CA LYS A 279 10.54 6.82 6.48
C LYS A 279 9.72 8.08 6.72
N LEU A 280 8.41 7.91 6.82
CA LEU A 280 7.45 8.94 7.20
C LEU A 280 7.05 8.80 8.68
N ASP A 281 6.63 9.91 9.26
CA ASP A 281 5.86 9.91 10.51
C ASP A 281 4.41 10.26 10.17
N ASP A 282 3.58 9.24 10.00
CA ASP A 282 2.15 9.38 9.62
C ASP A 282 1.42 10.42 10.47
N ASN A 283 1.77 10.52 11.75
CA ASN A 283 1.11 11.47 12.62
C ASN A 283 1.54 12.93 12.34
N SER A 284 2.80 13.15 12.00
CA SER A 284 3.29 14.48 11.57
C SER A 284 2.67 14.88 10.23
N GLU A 285 2.42 13.93 9.32
CA GLU A 285 1.73 14.19 8.06
C GLU A 285 0.27 14.62 8.28
N ILE A 286 -0.44 14.01 9.23
CA ILE A 286 -1.81 14.45 9.60
C ILE A 286 -1.78 15.88 10.14
N LEU A 287 -0.78 16.25 10.95
CA LEU A 287 -0.61 17.62 11.42
C LEU A 287 -0.35 18.59 10.28
N ALA A 288 0.49 18.19 9.32
CA ALA A 288 0.77 18.97 8.11
C ALA A 288 -0.51 19.21 7.28
N CYS A 289 -1.31 18.15 7.09
CA CYS A 289 -2.62 18.26 6.43
C CYS A 289 -3.59 19.15 7.19
N ALA A 290 -3.62 19.08 8.53
CA ALA A 290 -4.46 19.93 9.36
C ALA A 290 -4.08 21.40 9.21
N ALA A 291 -2.79 21.72 9.33
CA ALA A 291 -2.28 23.07 9.16
C ALA A 291 -2.55 23.61 7.75
N GLY A 292 -2.36 22.79 6.73
CA GLY A 292 -2.67 23.11 5.34
C GLY A 292 -4.16 23.45 5.13
N ASN A 293 -5.08 22.67 5.68
CA ASN A 293 -6.52 22.90 5.53
C ASN A 293 -7.02 24.12 6.32
N ILE A 294 -6.50 24.34 7.54
CA ILE A 294 -6.80 25.57 8.30
C ILE A 294 -6.35 26.79 7.51
N THR A 295 -5.13 26.75 6.94
CA THR A 295 -4.61 27.90 6.20
C THR A 295 -5.28 28.08 4.83
N ALA A 296 -5.75 27.00 4.19
CA ALA A 296 -6.59 27.09 3.00
C ALA A 296 -7.88 27.85 3.27
N SER A 297 -8.52 27.53 4.40
CA SER A 297 -9.71 28.24 4.87
C SER A 297 -9.45 29.74 5.10
N LEU A 298 -8.33 30.08 5.77
CA LEU A 298 -7.95 31.49 6.00
C LEU A 298 -7.72 32.27 4.70
N MET A 299 -7.36 31.58 3.61
CA MET A 299 -7.21 32.16 2.27
C MET A 299 -8.53 32.14 1.46
N GLY A 300 -9.65 31.77 2.08
CA GLY A 300 -10.95 31.68 1.43
C GLY A 300 -11.07 30.49 0.46
N CYS A 301 -10.19 29.50 0.52
CA CYS A 301 -10.15 28.38 -0.40
C CYS A 301 -10.93 27.17 0.12
N CYS A 302 -11.16 26.21 -0.78
CA CYS A 302 -11.69 24.88 -0.46
C CYS A 302 -10.65 24.02 0.28
N PRO A 303 -11.05 22.89 0.89
CA PRO A 303 -10.12 21.93 1.48
C PRO A 303 -9.08 21.45 0.47
N VAL A 304 -7.88 21.23 0.96
CA VAL A 304 -6.70 20.86 0.19
C VAL A 304 -6.21 19.45 0.57
N ASN A 305 -5.52 18.79 -0.37
CA ASN A 305 -5.08 17.42 -0.24
C ASN A 305 -3.69 17.20 -0.82
N GLY A 306 -3.12 16.05 -0.55
CA GLY A 306 -1.91 15.59 -1.23
C GLY A 306 -2.13 15.27 -2.69
N SER A 307 -1.26 15.74 -3.58
CA SER A 307 -1.39 15.57 -5.02
C SER A 307 -0.37 14.59 -5.58
N VAL A 308 -0.83 13.40 -5.95
CA VAL A 308 -0.01 12.36 -6.57
C VAL A 308 0.58 12.85 -7.89
N SER A 309 -0.22 13.50 -8.74
CA SER A 309 0.22 13.94 -10.07
C SER A 309 1.30 15.02 -10.00
N ARG A 310 1.12 16.03 -9.13
CA ARG A 310 2.12 17.09 -8.94
C ARG A 310 3.39 16.57 -8.29
N THR A 311 3.26 15.62 -7.34
CA THR A 311 4.39 14.95 -6.70
C THR A 311 5.20 14.16 -7.71
N ALA A 312 4.55 13.35 -8.55
CA ALA A 312 5.22 12.58 -9.61
C ALA A 312 5.97 13.48 -10.59
N MET A 313 5.39 14.64 -10.95
CA MET A 313 6.07 15.62 -11.80
C MET A 313 7.26 16.25 -11.07
N GLY A 314 7.12 16.66 -9.81
CA GLY A 314 8.23 17.17 -9.00
C GLY A 314 9.40 16.17 -8.95
N GLU A 315 9.11 14.89 -8.71
CA GLU A 315 10.09 13.81 -8.72
C GLU A 315 10.75 13.64 -10.11
N GLN A 316 9.95 13.62 -11.17
CA GLN A 316 10.42 13.47 -12.56
C GLN A 316 11.40 14.57 -12.98
N PHE A 317 11.18 15.82 -12.51
CA PHE A 317 12.08 16.93 -12.75
C PHE A 317 13.20 17.08 -11.70
N GLY A 318 13.36 16.08 -10.85
CA GLY A 318 14.50 15.93 -9.94
C GLY A 318 14.37 16.65 -8.61
N GLY A 319 13.17 17.04 -8.20
CA GLY A 319 12.91 17.60 -6.88
C GLY A 319 13.30 16.62 -5.77
N ARG A 320 13.98 17.14 -4.75
CA ARG A 320 14.58 16.34 -3.68
C ARG A 320 14.02 16.65 -2.30
N THR A 321 13.54 17.87 -2.09
CA THR A 321 13.09 18.34 -0.78
C THR A 321 11.87 19.26 -0.88
N GLN A 322 11.23 19.55 0.25
CA GLN A 322 10.13 20.51 0.33
C GLN A 322 10.54 21.95 -0.06
N MET A 323 11.82 22.21 -0.34
CA MET A 323 12.26 23.49 -0.92
C MET A 323 11.56 23.76 -2.26
N MET A 324 11.27 22.71 -3.06
CA MET A 324 10.53 22.87 -4.31
C MET A 324 9.09 23.38 -4.07
N SER A 325 8.43 22.99 -2.96
CA SER A 325 7.10 23.49 -2.57
C SER A 325 7.17 24.96 -2.15
N LEU A 326 8.19 25.33 -1.39
CA LEU A 326 8.40 26.74 -0.99
C LEU A 326 8.68 27.64 -2.18
N ILE A 327 9.48 27.17 -3.13
CA ILE A 327 9.77 27.89 -4.39
C ILE A 327 8.49 28.03 -5.22
N ALA A 328 7.71 26.95 -5.33
CA ALA A 328 6.43 26.98 -6.05
C ALA A 328 5.46 28.00 -5.40
N ALA A 329 5.35 27.99 -4.07
CA ALA A 329 4.52 28.97 -3.35
C ALA A 329 4.98 30.41 -3.57
N ALA A 330 6.29 30.65 -3.56
CA ALA A 330 6.85 31.98 -3.83
C ALA A 330 6.57 32.45 -5.26
N LEU A 331 6.73 31.56 -6.26
CA LEU A 331 6.41 31.89 -7.65
C LEU A 331 4.93 32.16 -7.86
N LEU A 332 4.03 31.40 -7.21
CA LEU A 332 2.59 31.64 -7.25
C LEU A 332 2.24 32.99 -6.56
N ALA A 333 2.90 33.34 -5.47
CA ALA A 333 2.71 34.62 -4.82
C ALA A 333 3.15 35.80 -5.73
N ILE A 334 4.31 35.68 -6.37
CA ILE A 334 4.78 36.68 -7.35
C ILE A 334 3.79 36.81 -8.52
N LEU A 335 3.30 35.68 -9.02
CA LEU A 335 2.28 35.67 -10.07
C LEU A 335 1.02 36.42 -9.66
N LEU A 336 0.49 36.17 -8.45
CA LEU A 336 -0.71 36.84 -7.96
C LEU A 336 -0.49 38.33 -7.71
N MET A 337 0.71 38.74 -7.35
CA MET A 337 1.02 40.17 -7.15
C MET A 337 1.18 40.97 -8.45
N PHE A 338 1.77 40.32 -9.48
CA PHE A 338 2.21 41.08 -10.66
C PHE A 338 1.72 40.50 -12.01
N GLY A 339 1.26 39.25 -12.03
CA GLY A 339 1.03 38.48 -13.26
C GLY A 339 -0.41 38.07 -13.52
N THR A 340 -1.40 38.57 -12.80
CA THR A 340 -2.80 38.09 -12.95
C THR A 340 -3.47 38.51 -14.25
N GLY A 341 -2.96 39.55 -14.93
CA GLY A 341 -3.54 40.08 -16.16
C GLY A 341 -3.70 39.06 -17.30
N PHE A 342 -2.84 38.01 -17.35
CA PHE A 342 -2.97 36.99 -18.38
C PHE A 342 -4.14 36.01 -18.11
N ILE A 343 -4.64 35.92 -16.87
CA ILE A 343 -5.68 34.96 -16.49
C ILE A 343 -6.99 35.22 -17.24
N GLY A 344 -7.34 36.52 -17.43
CA GLY A 344 -8.50 36.90 -18.18
C GLY A 344 -8.45 36.54 -19.67
N PHE A 345 -7.30 36.18 -20.20
CA PHE A 345 -7.13 35.70 -21.59
C PHE A 345 -7.19 34.17 -21.71
N LEU A 346 -7.40 33.44 -20.61
CA LEU A 346 -7.43 31.98 -20.66
C LEU A 346 -8.78 31.44 -21.11
N PRO A 347 -8.83 30.72 -22.26
CA PRO A 347 -10.07 30.08 -22.73
C PRO A 347 -10.49 28.94 -21.81
N VAL A 348 -11.73 28.93 -21.36
CA VAL A 348 -12.31 27.89 -20.51
C VAL A 348 -12.12 26.47 -21.10
N PRO A 349 -12.35 26.23 -22.43
CA PRO A 349 -12.17 24.90 -23.03
C PRO A 349 -10.74 24.37 -22.91
N VAL A 350 -9.72 25.23 -23.03
CA VAL A 350 -8.31 24.86 -22.90
C VAL A 350 -8.02 24.41 -21.47
N LEU A 351 -8.46 25.20 -20.49
CA LEU A 351 -8.29 24.85 -19.07
C LEU A 351 -9.01 23.56 -18.72
N THR A 352 -10.23 23.39 -19.21
CA THR A 352 -11.04 22.19 -19.01
C THR A 352 -10.34 20.96 -19.58
N ALA A 353 -9.74 21.04 -20.78
CA ALA A 353 -8.98 19.96 -21.38
C ALA A 353 -7.75 19.60 -20.55
N ILE A 354 -7.04 20.59 -19.97
CA ILE A 354 -5.90 20.37 -19.06
C ILE A 354 -6.36 19.61 -17.82
N VAL A 355 -7.48 20.01 -17.19
CA VAL A 355 -8.05 19.34 -16.02
C VAL A 355 -8.44 17.89 -16.36
N ILE A 356 -9.13 17.66 -17.47
CA ILE A 356 -9.48 16.29 -17.92
C ILE A 356 -8.24 15.45 -18.14
N SER A 357 -7.20 15.99 -18.77
CA SER A 357 -5.95 15.25 -19.01
C SER A 357 -5.22 14.85 -17.72
N ALA A 358 -5.30 15.70 -16.68
CA ALA A 358 -4.78 15.39 -15.34
C ALA A 358 -5.59 14.26 -14.67
N LEU A 359 -6.92 14.35 -14.72
CA LEU A 359 -7.82 13.35 -14.13
C LEU A 359 -7.72 11.98 -14.82
N MET A 360 -7.53 11.93 -16.13
CA MET A 360 -7.29 10.66 -16.84
C MET A 360 -6.08 9.88 -16.31
N SER A 361 -5.10 10.56 -15.74
CA SER A 361 -3.94 9.90 -15.11
C SER A 361 -4.19 9.40 -13.69
N VAL A 362 -5.28 9.81 -13.07
CA VAL A 362 -5.69 9.39 -11.72
C VAL A 362 -6.57 8.15 -11.76
N VAL A 363 -7.19 7.85 -12.92
CA VAL A 363 -8.01 6.64 -13.09
C VAL A 363 -7.12 5.39 -13.03
N GLU A 364 -7.36 4.55 -12.04
CA GLU A 364 -6.60 3.32 -11.72
C GLU A 364 -7.00 2.12 -12.63
N GLY A 365 -7.00 2.34 -13.96
CA GLY A 365 -7.38 1.32 -14.94
C GLY A 365 -6.46 0.10 -14.94
N GLU A 366 -5.15 0.30 -14.75
CA GLU A 366 -4.17 -0.80 -14.67
C GLU A 366 -4.42 -1.67 -13.42
N LEU A 367 -4.75 -1.05 -12.29
CA LEU A 367 -5.14 -1.76 -11.07
C LEU A 367 -6.39 -2.61 -11.32
N ALA A 368 -7.43 -2.06 -11.95
CA ALA A 368 -8.66 -2.79 -12.29
C ALA A 368 -8.37 -4.03 -13.14
N ILE A 369 -7.53 -3.89 -14.18
CA ILE A 369 -7.13 -5.01 -15.06
C ILE A 369 -6.33 -6.06 -14.26
N ARG A 370 -5.41 -5.65 -13.41
CA ARG A 370 -4.64 -6.55 -12.54
C ARG A 370 -5.55 -7.32 -11.59
N LEU A 371 -6.47 -6.64 -10.91
CA LEU A 371 -7.44 -7.27 -10.01
C LEU A 371 -8.33 -8.28 -10.73
N PHE A 372 -8.81 -7.95 -11.92
CA PHE A 372 -9.61 -8.87 -12.74
C PHE A 372 -8.89 -10.18 -13.05
N LYS A 373 -7.57 -10.11 -13.30
CA LYS A 373 -6.74 -11.29 -13.62
C LYS A 373 -6.38 -12.11 -12.37
N VAL A 374 -6.12 -11.44 -11.24
CA VAL A 374 -5.55 -12.08 -10.03
C VAL A 374 -6.61 -12.45 -9.01
N SER A 375 -7.57 -11.56 -8.74
CA SER A 375 -8.59 -11.75 -7.69
C SER A 375 -9.93 -11.15 -8.10
N ARG A 376 -10.81 -11.96 -8.64
CA ARG A 376 -12.15 -11.50 -9.07
C ARG A 376 -12.98 -10.89 -7.94
N SER A 377 -12.81 -11.37 -6.70
CA SER A 377 -13.50 -10.80 -5.54
C SER A 377 -13.05 -9.36 -5.25
N GLU A 378 -11.75 -9.09 -5.31
CA GLU A 378 -11.19 -7.75 -5.13
C GLU A 378 -11.55 -6.81 -6.31
N PHE A 379 -11.63 -7.36 -7.52
CA PHE A 379 -12.14 -6.61 -8.68
C PHE A 379 -13.59 -6.14 -8.48
N TRP A 380 -14.47 -7.02 -7.97
CA TRP A 380 -15.85 -6.61 -7.71
C TRP A 380 -15.98 -5.59 -6.58
N ILE A 381 -15.08 -5.64 -5.59
CA ILE A 381 -15.01 -4.60 -4.55
C ILE A 381 -14.58 -3.26 -5.14
N PHE A 382 -13.55 -3.27 -6.02
CA PHE A 382 -13.15 -2.09 -6.78
C PHE A 382 -14.33 -1.52 -7.58
N MET A 383 -15.04 -2.38 -8.34
CA MET A 383 -16.20 -1.97 -9.15
C MET A 383 -17.38 -1.46 -8.32
N ALA A 384 -17.60 -2.04 -7.14
CA ALA A 384 -18.65 -1.58 -6.22
C ALA A 384 -18.30 -0.20 -5.63
N ALA A 385 -17.04 0.03 -5.23
CA ALA A 385 -16.57 1.34 -4.77
C ALA A 385 -16.64 2.38 -5.90
N PHE A 386 -16.19 2.03 -7.12
CA PHE A 386 -16.28 2.87 -8.32
C PHE A 386 -17.73 3.24 -8.66
N GLY A 387 -18.61 2.24 -8.73
CA GLY A 387 -20.02 2.43 -9.07
C GLY A 387 -20.79 3.21 -8.01
N SER A 388 -20.45 3.03 -6.71
CA SER A 388 -21.10 3.78 -5.64
C SER A 388 -20.81 5.29 -5.72
N VAL A 389 -19.59 5.68 -6.10
CA VAL A 389 -19.25 7.10 -6.33
C VAL A 389 -20.06 7.67 -7.49
N LEU A 390 -20.15 6.95 -8.60
CA LEU A 390 -20.86 7.42 -9.80
C LEU A 390 -22.37 7.53 -9.61
N LEU A 391 -22.98 6.58 -8.87
CA LEU A 391 -24.43 6.45 -8.76
C LEU A 391 -25.02 7.13 -7.53
N LEU A 392 -24.26 7.15 -6.42
CA LEU A 392 -24.72 7.67 -5.12
C LEU A 392 -24.00 8.97 -4.73
N GLY A 393 -23.00 9.36 -5.50
CA GLY A 393 -22.17 10.51 -5.23
C GLY A 393 -20.97 10.22 -4.34
N THR A 394 -20.06 11.19 -4.27
CA THR A 394 -18.75 11.05 -3.60
C THR A 394 -18.87 10.80 -2.10
N ILE A 395 -19.81 11.45 -1.39
CA ILE A 395 -19.99 11.31 0.06
C ILE A 395 -20.40 9.88 0.41
N TYR A 396 -21.44 9.38 -0.24
CA TYR A 396 -21.92 8.00 -0.01
C TYR A 396 -20.91 6.96 -0.53
N GLY A 397 -20.18 7.28 -1.60
CA GLY A 397 -19.11 6.43 -2.13
C GLY A 397 -18.00 6.16 -1.10
N VAL A 398 -17.60 7.17 -0.32
CA VAL A 398 -16.64 7.01 0.80
C VAL A 398 -17.18 6.04 1.85
N VAL A 399 -18.43 6.25 2.28
CA VAL A 399 -19.06 5.41 3.33
C VAL A 399 -19.14 3.96 2.85
N VAL A 400 -19.64 3.74 1.63
CA VAL A 400 -19.72 2.41 1.02
C VAL A 400 -18.32 1.80 0.89
N GLY A 401 -17.32 2.56 0.47
CA GLY A 401 -15.93 2.12 0.37
C GLY A 401 -15.38 1.63 1.71
N ILE A 402 -15.57 2.38 2.79
CA ILE A 402 -15.15 2.01 4.14
C ILE A 402 -15.86 0.72 4.59
N VAL A 403 -17.18 0.63 4.42
CA VAL A 403 -17.96 -0.55 4.77
C VAL A 403 -17.48 -1.78 3.99
N LEU A 404 -17.23 -1.64 2.68
CA LEU A 404 -16.70 -2.73 1.84
C LEU A 404 -15.31 -3.17 2.29
N SER A 405 -14.44 -2.24 2.70
CA SER A 405 -13.11 -2.55 3.20
C SER A 405 -13.18 -3.41 4.48
N PHE A 406 -14.02 -3.00 5.45
CA PHE A 406 -14.25 -3.80 6.65
C PHE A 406 -14.89 -5.15 6.34
N ALA A 407 -15.92 -5.17 5.49
CA ALA A 407 -16.57 -6.40 5.07
C ALA A 407 -15.56 -7.38 4.43
N GLN A 408 -14.66 -6.88 3.59
CA GLN A 408 -13.61 -7.69 2.97
C GLN A 408 -12.70 -8.34 4.02
N VAL A 409 -12.25 -7.58 5.03
CA VAL A 409 -11.40 -8.11 6.11
C VAL A 409 -12.12 -9.21 6.87
N VAL A 410 -13.38 -8.98 7.26
CA VAL A 410 -14.19 -9.95 7.98
C VAL A 410 -14.44 -11.20 7.14
N LEU A 411 -14.85 -11.05 5.87
CA LEU A 411 -15.09 -12.17 4.96
C LEU A 411 -13.83 -13.00 4.69
N ARG A 412 -12.66 -12.36 4.59
CA ARG A 412 -11.38 -13.07 4.43
C ARG A 412 -11.02 -13.83 5.70
N ALA A 413 -11.23 -13.23 6.87
CA ALA A 413 -10.96 -13.86 8.16
C ALA A 413 -11.94 -14.99 8.49
N SER A 414 -13.20 -14.92 8.01
CA SER A 414 -14.21 -15.95 8.22
C SER A 414 -14.00 -17.23 7.39
N LYS A 415 -13.20 -17.16 6.30
CA LYS A 415 -12.88 -18.30 5.45
C LYS A 415 -11.37 -18.53 5.37
N PRO A 416 -10.72 -18.93 6.46
CA PRO A 416 -9.28 -19.10 6.49
C PRO A 416 -8.81 -20.29 5.65
N PRO A 417 -7.52 -20.33 5.28
CA PRO A 417 -6.89 -21.51 4.70
C PRO A 417 -6.98 -22.69 5.68
N ARG A 418 -7.39 -23.83 5.17
CA ARG A 418 -7.59 -25.07 5.95
C ARG A 418 -7.48 -26.29 5.06
N THR A 419 -7.02 -27.39 5.63
CA THR A 419 -6.84 -28.63 4.88
C THR A 419 -6.80 -29.83 5.83
N PHE A 420 -6.99 -31.03 5.25
CA PHE A 420 -6.75 -32.31 5.95
C PHE A 420 -5.34 -32.78 5.64
N LEU A 421 -4.69 -33.35 6.65
CA LEU A 421 -3.33 -33.84 6.57
C LEU A 421 -3.29 -35.38 6.56
N GLY A 422 -2.31 -35.92 5.86
CA GLY A 422 -1.97 -37.33 5.82
C GLY A 422 -0.48 -37.54 5.79
N MET A 423 -0.03 -38.78 5.68
CA MET A 423 1.38 -39.13 5.59
C MET A 423 1.72 -39.75 4.25
N VAL A 424 2.90 -39.48 3.76
CA VAL A 424 3.51 -40.18 2.64
C VAL A 424 4.25 -41.42 3.19
N PRO A 425 4.04 -42.64 2.63
CA PRO A 425 4.74 -43.82 3.09
C PRO A 425 6.26 -43.65 3.12
N GLY A 426 6.88 -43.92 4.26
CA GLY A 426 8.31 -43.74 4.47
C GLY A 426 8.75 -42.35 4.96
N HIS A 427 7.90 -41.36 4.96
CA HIS A 427 8.18 -40.00 5.44
C HIS A 427 7.77 -39.82 6.91
N ARG A 428 8.37 -38.83 7.59
CA ARG A 428 8.08 -38.53 9.01
C ARG A 428 7.04 -37.43 9.20
N ASN A 429 6.80 -36.60 8.17
CA ASN A 429 5.99 -35.39 8.25
C ASN A 429 4.56 -35.62 7.77
N PHE A 430 3.65 -34.70 8.13
CA PHE A 430 2.26 -34.70 7.67
C PHE A 430 2.11 -33.71 6.52
N TYR A 431 1.46 -34.13 5.43
CA TYR A 431 1.31 -33.40 4.18
C TYR A 431 -0.16 -33.14 3.88
N ASP A 432 -0.41 -32.06 3.14
CA ASP A 432 -1.76 -31.70 2.66
C ASP A 432 -2.27 -32.77 1.64
N LEU A 433 -3.36 -33.42 1.99
CA LEU A 433 -3.98 -34.47 1.17
C LEU A 433 -4.48 -33.96 -0.19
N LYS A 434 -4.78 -32.67 -0.33
CA LYS A 434 -5.23 -32.08 -1.61
C LYS A 434 -4.09 -31.73 -2.53
N ARG A 435 -2.92 -31.40 -1.96
CA ARG A 435 -1.76 -30.94 -2.73
C ARG A 435 -0.77 -32.06 -3.05
N ASN A 436 -0.71 -33.09 -2.21
CA ASN A 436 0.19 -34.22 -2.39
C ASN A 436 -0.62 -35.50 -2.63
N SER A 437 -0.61 -35.98 -3.88
CA SER A 437 -1.30 -37.23 -4.30
C SER A 437 -0.75 -38.49 -3.64
N ASN A 438 0.48 -38.45 -3.11
CA ASN A 438 1.13 -39.58 -2.43
C ASN A 438 0.86 -39.58 -0.93
N ALA A 439 0.19 -38.58 -0.41
CA ALA A 439 -0.18 -38.51 1.00
C ALA A 439 -1.49 -39.30 1.23
N HIS A 440 -1.49 -40.15 2.26
CA HIS A 440 -2.61 -40.99 2.65
C HIS A 440 -3.07 -40.65 4.07
N PRO A 441 -4.38 -40.65 4.37
CA PRO A 441 -4.87 -40.47 5.73
C PRO A 441 -4.35 -41.57 6.66
N VAL A 442 -4.10 -41.24 7.92
CA VAL A 442 -3.89 -42.26 8.95
C VAL A 442 -5.23 -42.95 9.24
N ALA A 443 -5.25 -44.28 9.23
CA ALA A 443 -6.49 -45.05 9.37
C ALA A 443 -7.22 -44.69 10.68
N ASN A 444 -8.52 -44.42 10.59
CA ASN A 444 -9.41 -44.05 11.68
C ASN A 444 -9.04 -42.73 12.40
N VAL A 445 -8.19 -41.87 11.78
CA VAL A 445 -7.77 -40.58 12.32
C VAL A 445 -8.07 -39.49 11.34
N VAL A 446 -8.64 -38.38 11.82
CA VAL A 446 -8.79 -37.13 11.08
C VAL A 446 -7.78 -36.12 11.60
N ILE A 447 -6.83 -35.69 10.75
CA ILE A 447 -5.88 -34.62 11.09
C ILE A 447 -6.28 -33.39 10.27
N TYR A 448 -6.68 -32.35 10.96
CA TYR A 448 -7.23 -31.13 10.34
C TYR A 448 -6.37 -29.92 10.67
N LYS A 449 -5.80 -29.27 9.66
CA LYS A 449 -5.00 -28.06 9.82
C LYS A 449 -5.85 -26.83 9.61
N PHE A 450 -5.82 -25.93 10.62
CA PHE A 450 -6.49 -24.64 10.58
C PHE A 450 -5.48 -23.50 10.70
N SER A 451 -5.40 -22.66 9.65
CA SER A 451 -4.32 -21.67 9.52
C SER A 451 -4.84 -20.24 9.72
N SER A 452 -5.45 -19.96 10.85
CA SER A 452 -5.90 -18.63 11.27
C SER A 452 -6.24 -18.61 12.75
N ASN A 453 -6.33 -17.42 13.34
CA ASN A 453 -6.90 -17.24 14.68
C ASN A 453 -8.34 -17.77 14.72
N LEU A 454 -8.70 -18.39 15.85
CA LEU A 454 -10.05 -18.88 16.08
C LEU A 454 -10.90 -17.82 16.76
N PHE A 455 -12.03 -17.46 16.14
CA PHE A 455 -12.95 -16.47 16.67
C PHE A 455 -14.39 -16.71 16.19
N PHE A 456 -15.33 -15.94 16.70
CA PHE A 456 -16.76 -16.14 16.48
C PHE A 456 -17.17 -16.31 14.99
N ALA A 457 -16.45 -15.68 14.05
CA ALA A 457 -16.84 -15.70 12.64
C ALA A 457 -16.31 -16.92 11.86
N ASN A 458 -15.33 -17.68 12.38
CA ASN A 458 -14.75 -18.82 11.66
C ASN A 458 -14.76 -20.16 12.40
N VAL A 459 -15.02 -20.17 13.69
CA VAL A 459 -15.03 -21.41 14.47
C VAL A 459 -16.11 -22.39 14.02
N SER A 460 -17.25 -21.91 13.51
CA SER A 460 -18.31 -22.76 12.94
C SER A 460 -17.84 -23.54 11.71
N VAL A 461 -16.93 -22.95 10.92
CA VAL A 461 -16.32 -23.59 9.75
C VAL A 461 -15.43 -24.76 10.19
N LEU A 462 -14.61 -24.54 11.25
CA LEU A 462 -13.78 -25.59 11.83
C LEU A 462 -14.64 -26.74 12.35
N GLN A 463 -15.69 -26.42 13.11
CA GLN A 463 -16.61 -27.43 13.65
C GLN A 463 -17.26 -28.25 12.54
N GLN A 464 -17.81 -27.58 11.53
CA GLN A 464 -18.49 -28.25 10.42
C GLN A 464 -17.55 -29.13 9.61
N ASP A 465 -16.35 -28.63 9.24
CA ASP A 465 -15.37 -29.42 8.50
C ASP A 465 -14.96 -30.70 9.26
N ILE A 466 -14.82 -30.63 10.58
CA ILE A 466 -14.51 -31.79 11.42
C ILE A 466 -15.69 -32.75 11.48
N GLU A 467 -16.91 -32.25 11.72
CA GLU A 467 -18.11 -33.07 11.78
C GLU A 467 -18.39 -33.80 10.46
N ASP A 468 -18.17 -33.12 9.32
CA ASP A 468 -18.31 -33.69 7.97
C ASP A 468 -17.23 -34.74 7.66
N ALA A 469 -16.03 -34.60 8.23
CA ALA A 469 -14.91 -35.52 8.01
C ALA A 469 -14.97 -36.78 8.90
N VAL A 470 -15.70 -36.73 10.01
CA VAL A 470 -15.80 -37.82 10.98
C VAL A 470 -16.68 -38.96 10.40
N LYS A 471 -16.06 -40.13 10.16
CA LYS A 471 -16.69 -41.37 9.72
C LYS A 471 -17.09 -42.25 10.91
N PRO A 472 -17.95 -43.30 10.72
CA PRO A 472 -18.32 -44.23 11.82
C PRO A 472 -17.16 -44.96 12.48
N ASP A 473 -16.05 -45.16 11.75
CA ASP A 473 -14.82 -45.82 12.17
C ASP A 473 -13.77 -44.85 12.75
N THR A 474 -14.02 -43.54 12.72
CA THR A 474 -13.11 -42.53 13.27
C THR A 474 -12.98 -42.67 14.78
N LYS A 475 -11.77 -42.78 15.28
CA LYS A 475 -11.47 -42.89 16.72
C LYS A 475 -10.78 -41.65 17.30
N CYS A 476 -10.11 -40.88 16.44
CA CYS A 476 -9.34 -39.73 16.87
C CYS A 476 -9.47 -38.57 15.85
N VAL A 477 -9.57 -37.37 16.36
CA VAL A 477 -9.48 -36.11 15.59
C VAL A 477 -8.35 -35.28 16.18
N ILE A 478 -7.49 -34.75 15.34
CA ILE A 478 -6.38 -33.89 15.75
C ILE A 478 -6.46 -32.57 14.97
N ILE A 479 -6.55 -31.48 15.69
CA ILE A 479 -6.48 -30.14 15.12
C ILE A 479 -5.02 -29.69 15.12
N ASP A 480 -4.40 -29.54 13.95
CA ASP A 480 -3.15 -28.84 13.79
C ASP A 480 -3.41 -27.34 13.91
N ALA A 481 -3.05 -26.79 15.07
CA ALA A 481 -3.22 -25.39 15.43
C ALA A 481 -1.94 -24.55 15.26
N SER A 482 -0.99 -24.99 14.42
CA SER A 482 0.26 -24.25 14.16
C SER A 482 0.02 -22.83 13.61
N GLY A 483 -1.12 -22.63 12.93
CA GLY A 483 -1.57 -21.32 12.44
C GLY A 483 -2.48 -20.54 13.40
N VAL A 484 -2.77 -21.08 14.59
CA VAL A 484 -3.66 -20.43 15.57
C VAL A 484 -2.81 -19.70 16.61
N SER A 485 -2.89 -18.37 16.63
CA SER A 485 -2.19 -17.55 17.61
C SER A 485 -3.08 -16.93 18.68
N SER A 486 -4.40 -16.97 18.49
CA SER A 486 -5.38 -16.49 19.47
C SER A 486 -6.72 -17.20 19.35
N ILE A 487 -7.45 -17.28 20.47
CA ILE A 487 -8.79 -17.85 20.58
C ILE A 487 -9.67 -16.87 21.34
N ASP A 488 -10.87 -16.53 20.82
CA ASP A 488 -11.86 -15.76 21.57
C ASP A 488 -12.78 -16.68 22.40
N ILE A 489 -13.61 -16.07 23.27
CA ILE A 489 -14.49 -16.83 24.16
C ILE A 489 -15.50 -17.68 23.38
N THR A 490 -16.07 -17.17 22.28
CA THR A 490 -17.03 -17.92 21.46
C THR A 490 -16.40 -19.13 20.78
N ALA A 491 -15.14 -18.99 20.36
CA ALA A 491 -14.40 -20.12 19.79
C ALA A 491 -14.04 -21.16 20.85
N ALA A 492 -13.69 -20.73 22.05
CA ALA A 492 -13.43 -21.64 23.19
C ALA A 492 -14.68 -22.43 23.59
N ASP A 493 -15.83 -21.76 23.73
CA ASP A 493 -17.15 -22.42 23.99
C ASP A 493 -17.48 -23.48 22.91
N ARG A 494 -17.23 -23.14 21.64
CA ARG A 494 -17.49 -24.05 20.53
C ARG A 494 -16.53 -25.24 20.50
N LEU A 495 -15.24 -25.01 20.82
CA LEU A 495 -14.24 -26.09 20.92
C LEU A 495 -14.61 -27.05 22.09
N GLU A 496 -14.99 -26.53 23.24
CA GLU A 496 -15.45 -27.37 24.33
C GLU A 496 -16.69 -28.20 23.94
N SER A 497 -17.67 -27.54 23.31
CA SER A 497 -18.88 -28.23 22.82
C SER A 497 -18.53 -29.35 21.83
N LEU A 498 -17.61 -29.10 20.89
CA LEU A 498 -17.11 -30.09 19.96
C LEU A 498 -16.39 -31.23 20.68
N TYR A 499 -15.50 -30.91 21.63
CA TYR A 499 -14.77 -31.88 22.45
C TYR A 499 -15.75 -32.82 23.20
N ARG A 500 -16.73 -32.25 23.93
CA ARG A 500 -17.72 -33.01 24.65
C ARG A 500 -18.64 -33.83 23.71
N SER A 501 -18.98 -33.31 22.54
CA SER A 501 -19.79 -34.02 21.53
C SER A 501 -19.06 -35.25 20.97
N LEU A 502 -17.79 -35.08 20.59
CA LEU A 502 -16.97 -36.19 20.07
C LEU A 502 -16.68 -37.23 21.16
N ALA A 503 -16.41 -36.79 22.39
CA ALA A 503 -16.21 -37.69 23.55
C ALA A 503 -17.42 -38.61 23.79
N LYS A 504 -18.65 -38.09 23.69
CA LYS A 504 -19.90 -38.91 23.77
C LYS A 504 -19.98 -39.99 22.69
N ARG A 505 -19.33 -39.77 21.54
CA ARG A 505 -19.23 -40.74 20.42
C ARG A 505 -18.01 -41.67 20.56
N GLY A 506 -17.25 -41.56 21.66
CA GLY A 506 -16.01 -42.34 21.86
C GLY A 506 -14.82 -41.88 21.00
N ILE A 507 -14.89 -40.67 20.45
CA ILE A 507 -13.85 -40.08 19.59
C ILE A 507 -13.03 -39.14 20.44
N LYS A 508 -11.70 -39.34 20.46
CA LYS A 508 -10.77 -38.44 21.15
C LYS A 508 -10.48 -37.22 20.26
N LEU A 509 -10.57 -36.00 20.82
CA LEU A 509 -10.22 -34.75 20.15
C LEU A 509 -8.97 -34.16 20.80
N TYR A 510 -7.97 -33.84 19.97
CA TYR A 510 -6.74 -33.16 20.40
C TYR A 510 -6.51 -31.87 19.60
N MET A 511 -5.91 -30.87 20.28
CA MET A 511 -5.33 -29.69 19.65
C MET A 511 -3.80 -29.78 19.77
N ALA A 512 -3.09 -29.81 18.66
CA ALA A 512 -1.64 -29.97 18.60
C ALA A 512 -0.94 -28.81 17.86
N GLU A 513 0.37 -28.72 17.96
CA GLU A 513 1.26 -27.74 17.28
C GLU A 513 0.97 -26.26 17.63
N HIS A 514 0.19 -25.99 18.69
CA HIS A 514 -0.20 -24.64 19.09
C HIS A 514 0.93 -23.94 19.88
N ILE A 515 0.91 -22.59 19.88
CA ILE A 515 1.82 -21.76 20.67
C ILE A 515 1.34 -21.65 22.13
N ALA A 516 2.27 -21.42 23.07
CA ALA A 516 1.98 -21.32 24.51
C ALA A 516 0.89 -20.27 24.86
N ALA A 517 0.86 -19.15 24.11
CA ALA A 517 -0.14 -18.09 24.31
C ALA A 517 -1.58 -18.58 24.17
N VAL A 518 -1.86 -19.61 23.37
CA VAL A 518 -3.19 -20.23 23.21
C VAL A 518 -3.60 -20.95 24.50
N ASN A 519 -2.68 -21.64 25.16
CA ASN A 519 -2.95 -22.26 26.47
C ASN A 519 -3.24 -21.24 27.56
N ASP A 520 -2.48 -20.13 27.55
CA ASP A 520 -2.71 -19.05 28.52
C ASP A 520 -4.07 -18.39 28.32
N GLN A 521 -4.48 -18.20 27.05
CA GLN A 521 -5.82 -17.70 26.74
C GLN A 521 -6.93 -18.69 27.16
N LEU A 522 -6.79 -19.99 26.89
CA LEU A 522 -7.76 -21.00 27.33
C LEU A 522 -7.91 -20.98 28.84
N ARG A 523 -6.80 -20.87 29.61
CA ARG A 523 -6.86 -20.74 31.09
C ARG A 523 -7.57 -19.46 31.52
N GLN A 524 -7.24 -18.32 30.90
CA GLN A 524 -7.88 -17.02 31.22
C GLN A 524 -9.39 -17.03 30.91
N LEU A 525 -9.80 -17.76 29.87
CA LEU A 525 -11.20 -17.92 29.49
C LEU A 525 -11.96 -18.95 30.36
N GLY A 526 -11.27 -19.62 31.31
CA GLY A 526 -11.90 -20.57 32.22
C GLY A 526 -11.90 -22.04 31.77
N TYR A 527 -11.13 -22.36 30.71
CA TYR A 527 -11.05 -23.74 30.15
C TYR A 527 -9.82 -24.53 30.60
N SER A 528 -9.36 -24.32 31.85
CA SER A 528 -8.25 -25.09 32.42
C SER A 528 -8.51 -26.60 32.43
N GLU A 529 -9.76 -27.02 32.69
CA GLU A 529 -10.18 -28.43 32.70
C GLU A 529 -9.89 -29.14 31.39
N LEU A 530 -10.13 -28.51 30.23
CA LEU A 530 -9.82 -29.09 28.91
C LEU A 530 -8.32 -29.41 28.77
N ILE A 531 -7.46 -28.54 29.28
CA ILE A 531 -6.02 -28.76 29.25
C ILE A 531 -5.63 -29.92 30.15
N GLU A 532 -6.22 -30.00 31.37
CA GLU A 532 -5.96 -31.06 32.35
C GLU A 532 -6.53 -32.42 31.87
N GLU A 533 -7.70 -32.44 31.22
CA GLU A 533 -8.27 -33.64 30.57
C GLU A 533 -7.44 -34.13 29.36
N GLY A 534 -6.43 -33.37 28.94
CA GLY A 534 -5.50 -33.78 27.91
C GLY A 534 -5.91 -33.41 26.48
N PHE A 535 -6.80 -32.44 26.30
CA PHE A 535 -7.19 -31.90 24.99
C PHE A 535 -6.00 -31.33 24.21
N VAL A 536 -4.99 -30.80 24.90
CA VAL A 536 -3.86 -30.11 24.31
C VAL A 536 -2.63 -31.01 24.27
N ARG A 537 -1.95 -31.11 23.13
CA ARG A 537 -0.70 -31.84 22.93
C ARG A 537 0.34 -30.98 22.18
N ARG A 538 1.62 -31.20 22.47
CA ARG A 538 2.70 -30.44 21.87
C ARG A 538 2.81 -30.67 20.36
N THR A 539 2.70 -31.94 19.94
CA THR A 539 2.84 -32.33 18.52
C THR A 539 1.72 -33.30 18.10
N ILE A 540 1.46 -33.34 16.78
CA ILE A 540 0.53 -34.32 16.19
C ILE A 540 0.97 -35.74 16.53
N THR A 541 2.28 -36.04 16.51
CA THR A 541 2.82 -37.35 16.86
C THR A 541 2.51 -37.75 18.31
N LEU A 542 2.59 -36.83 19.28
CA LEU A 542 2.22 -37.10 20.66
C LEU A 542 0.70 -37.32 20.82
N ALA A 543 -0.13 -36.56 20.07
CA ALA A 543 -1.55 -36.76 20.07
C ALA A 543 -1.94 -38.15 19.52
N LEU A 544 -1.27 -38.60 18.46
CA LEU A 544 -1.43 -39.94 17.90
C LEU A 544 -1.01 -41.04 18.90
N LEU A 545 0.11 -40.88 19.59
CA LEU A 545 0.59 -41.81 20.59
C LEU A 545 -0.40 -41.96 21.74
N ASP A 546 -0.92 -40.84 22.29
CA ASP A 546 -1.93 -40.82 23.34
C ASP A 546 -3.30 -41.39 22.88
N ALA A 547 -3.58 -41.33 21.58
CA ALA A 547 -4.74 -41.97 20.98
C ALA A 547 -4.55 -43.48 20.81
N GLY A 548 -3.34 -44.02 21.01
CA GLY A 548 -2.99 -45.43 20.88
C GLY A 548 -2.45 -45.83 19.50
N TYR A 549 -1.91 -44.85 18.74
CA TYR A 549 -1.29 -45.12 17.44
C TYR A 549 0.23 -45.02 17.54
N GLU A 550 0.92 -46.14 17.22
CA GLU A 550 2.37 -46.22 17.21
C GLU A 550 2.90 -46.24 15.78
N LYS A 551 4.13 -45.75 15.57
CA LYS A 551 4.81 -45.81 14.27
C LYS A 551 5.28 -47.26 14.00
N PRO A 552 5.23 -47.73 12.74
CA PRO A 552 4.68 -47.07 11.54
C PRO A 552 3.13 -47.05 11.56
N TYR A 553 2.55 -45.91 11.23
CA TYR A 553 1.09 -45.76 11.20
C TYR A 553 0.48 -46.54 10.06
N HIS A 554 -0.73 -47.09 10.29
CA HIS A 554 -1.52 -47.70 9.25
C HIS A 554 -2.18 -46.62 8.40
N LEU A 555 -1.88 -46.58 7.10
CA LEU A 555 -2.37 -45.57 6.17
C LEU A 555 -3.55 -46.11 5.34
N GLU A 556 -4.58 -45.31 5.11
CA GLU A 556 -5.74 -45.71 4.26
C GLU A 556 -5.31 -45.88 2.80
N GLY A 557 -5.70 -46.98 2.16
CA GLY A 557 -5.44 -47.21 0.74
C GLY A 557 -4.02 -47.71 0.38
N VAL A 558 -3.20 -47.95 1.40
CA VAL A 558 -1.86 -48.55 1.20
C VAL A 558 -1.91 -50.02 1.62
N GLU A 559 -1.76 -50.96 0.70
CA GLU A 559 -1.66 -52.36 1.05
C GLU A 559 -0.38 -52.63 1.89
N GLN A 560 -0.53 -53.35 3.02
CA GLN A 560 0.55 -53.63 3.97
C GLN A 560 1.68 -54.55 3.41
N ASN A 561 1.65 -54.89 2.14
CA ASN A 561 2.61 -55.79 1.48
C ASN A 561 3.86 -55.09 0.93
N VAL A 562 4.07 -53.81 1.21
CA VAL A 562 5.39 -53.23 0.98
C VAL A 562 6.31 -53.75 2.09
N ARG A 563 6.95 -54.93 1.87
CA ARG A 563 8.14 -55.31 2.62
C ARG A 563 8.96 -54.06 2.86
N GLN A 564 9.30 -53.83 4.13
CA GLN A 564 10.33 -52.83 4.47
C GLN A 564 11.44 -52.98 3.43
N PRO A 565 11.84 -51.92 2.71
CA PRO A 565 13.05 -52.02 1.92
C PRO A 565 14.10 -52.47 2.93
N GLN A 566 14.63 -53.71 2.74
CA GLN A 566 15.83 -54.11 3.44
C GLN A 566 16.80 -52.95 3.24
N MET A 567 17.34 -52.42 4.30
CA MET A 567 18.39 -51.43 4.29
C MET A 567 19.62 -52.04 3.59
N SER A 568 19.53 -52.20 2.25
CA SER A 568 20.68 -52.42 1.39
C SER A 568 21.25 -51.00 1.19
N GLY A 569 22.29 -50.74 1.95
CA GLY A 569 23.30 -49.70 2.00
C GLY A 569 23.45 -48.70 0.89
N HIS A 570 22.39 -48.04 0.48
CA HIS A 570 22.43 -46.74 -0.20
C HIS A 570 21.42 -45.84 0.50
N PHE A 571 21.87 -45.25 1.61
CA PHE A 571 21.31 -43.99 2.07
C PHE A 571 21.49 -43.03 0.89
N LYS A 572 20.41 -42.59 0.24
CA LYS A 572 20.39 -41.27 -0.37
C LYS A 572 20.80 -40.33 0.75
N SER A 573 21.86 -39.58 0.54
CA SER A 573 22.35 -38.67 1.57
C SER A 573 21.20 -37.76 1.98
N GLU A 574 21.12 -37.36 3.25
CA GLU A 574 20.12 -36.37 3.73
C GLU A 574 20.11 -35.12 2.86
N GLN A 575 21.15 -34.86 2.09
CA GLN A 575 21.28 -33.84 1.06
C GLN A 575 20.34 -34.02 -0.15
N GLU A 576 20.11 -35.25 -0.63
CA GLU A 576 19.21 -35.50 -1.76
C GLU A 576 17.73 -35.44 -1.34
N GLU A 577 17.39 -35.86 -0.10
CA GLU A 577 16.04 -35.70 0.44
C GLU A 577 15.72 -34.21 0.75
N SER A 578 16.70 -33.41 1.18
CA SER A 578 16.50 -31.99 1.41
C SER A 578 16.36 -31.20 0.10
N LEU A 579 17.00 -31.62 -0.98
CA LEU A 579 16.86 -31.02 -2.30
C LEU A 579 15.47 -31.30 -2.92
N ASP A 580 14.97 -32.55 -2.80
CA ASP A 580 13.62 -32.91 -3.25
C ASP A 580 12.53 -32.16 -2.45
N GLU A 581 12.74 -31.93 -1.15
CA GLU A 581 11.83 -31.13 -0.28
C GLU A 581 11.90 -29.63 -0.62
N TYR A 582 13.05 -29.17 -1.09
CA TYR A 582 13.30 -27.80 -1.53
C TYR A 582 12.63 -27.51 -2.90
N GLU A 583 12.79 -28.39 -3.87
CA GLU A 583 12.12 -28.28 -5.17
C GLU A 583 10.60 -28.30 -5.02
N TRP A 584 10.07 -29.05 -4.06
CA TRP A 584 8.64 -29.13 -3.82
C TRP A 584 8.08 -27.92 -3.06
N ALA A 585 8.82 -27.36 -2.10
CA ALA A 585 8.36 -26.23 -1.27
C ALA A 585 8.31 -24.91 -2.07
N PHE A 586 9.17 -24.74 -3.06
CA PHE A 586 9.31 -23.48 -3.81
C PHE A 586 8.94 -23.57 -5.29
N GLY A 587 8.63 -24.78 -5.81
CA GLY A 587 8.29 -25.02 -7.22
C GLY A 587 9.44 -24.70 -8.18
N GLU A 588 9.31 -25.07 -9.44
CA GLU A 588 10.28 -24.88 -10.54
C GLU A 588 10.77 -23.41 -10.74
N PHE A 589 10.30 -22.46 -9.94
CA PHE A 589 10.49 -21.03 -10.18
C PHE A 589 11.64 -20.38 -9.40
N ALA A 590 12.14 -20.95 -8.32
CA ALA A 590 13.08 -20.25 -7.45
C ALA A 590 14.54 -20.23 -7.96
N PRO A 591 15.15 -21.32 -8.43
CA PRO A 591 16.55 -21.28 -8.87
C PRO A 591 16.78 -20.52 -10.18
N ALA A 592 15.90 -20.65 -11.16
CA ALA A 592 16.04 -20.01 -12.46
C ALA A 592 15.86 -18.48 -12.40
N ARG A 593 14.91 -17.98 -11.59
CA ARG A 593 14.71 -16.54 -11.39
C ARG A 593 15.85 -15.89 -10.61
N MET A 594 16.36 -16.56 -9.57
CA MET A 594 17.51 -16.04 -8.82
C MET A 594 18.79 -16.00 -9.68
N GLU A 595 18.95 -16.90 -10.62
CA GLU A 595 20.08 -16.91 -11.56
C GLU A 595 19.94 -15.80 -12.63
N GLU A 596 18.73 -15.51 -13.06
CA GLU A 596 18.40 -14.46 -14.03
C GLU A 596 18.50 -13.06 -13.39
N ASP A 597 17.96 -12.87 -12.16
CA ASP A 597 18.05 -11.63 -11.40
C ASP A 597 19.51 -11.27 -11.03
N VAL A 598 20.31 -12.27 -10.63
CA VAL A 598 21.75 -12.11 -10.36
C VAL A 598 22.53 -11.76 -11.63
N LYS A 599 22.15 -12.33 -12.77
CA LYS A 599 22.79 -12.05 -14.05
C LYS A 599 22.46 -10.65 -14.56
N GLU A 600 21.21 -10.21 -14.41
CA GLU A 600 20.76 -8.85 -14.77
C GLU A 600 21.42 -7.77 -13.90
N ILE A 601 21.63 -8.04 -12.60
CA ILE A 601 22.35 -7.14 -11.68
C ILE A 601 23.84 -7.04 -12.08
N ILE A 602 24.48 -8.15 -12.43
CA ILE A 602 25.90 -8.17 -12.84
C ILE A 602 26.13 -7.48 -14.18
N GLU A 603 25.24 -7.61 -15.15
CA GLU A 603 25.34 -6.97 -16.47
C GLU A 603 25.11 -5.44 -16.41
N ASN A 604 24.41 -4.93 -15.40
CA ASN A 604 24.11 -3.49 -15.24
C ASN A 604 25.13 -2.70 -14.42
N ILE A 605 26.14 -3.33 -13.82
CA ILE A 605 27.16 -2.67 -12.98
C ILE A 605 28.43 -2.41 -13.79
N THR A 606 28.64 -1.15 -14.18
CA THR A 606 29.82 -0.71 -14.97
C THR A 606 30.88 0.06 -14.17
N ASP A 607 30.65 0.39 -12.91
CA ASP A 607 31.56 1.18 -12.06
C ASP A 607 31.95 0.45 -10.77
N VAL A 608 33.22 0.53 -10.37
CA VAL A 608 33.80 -0.18 -9.21
C VAL A 608 33.11 0.20 -7.90
N THR A 609 32.66 1.44 -7.75
CA THR A 609 31.92 1.92 -6.56
C THR A 609 30.49 1.36 -6.48
N GLU A 610 29.85 1.13 -7.62
CA GLU A 610 28.53 0.47 -7.69
C GLU A 610 28.64 -1.03 -7.47
N ILE A 611 29.73 -1.67 -7.92
CA ILE A 611 30.01 -3.09 -7.63
C ILE A 611 30.12 -3.33 -6.12
N GLU A 612 30.81 -2.47 -5.37
CA GLU A 612 30.88 -2.58 -3.91
C GLU A 612 29.50 -2.45 -3.26
N ALA A 613 28.67 -1.52 -3.69
CA ALA A 613 27.34 -1.31 -3.16
C ALA A 613 26.39 -2.47 -3.51
N GLY A 614 26.37 -2.93 -4.75
CA GLY A 614 25.55 -4.05 -5.20
C GLY A 614 25.96 -5.39 -4.59
N THR A 615 27.26 -5.63 -4.44
CA THR A 615 27.79 -6.81 -3.75
C THR A 615 27.42 -6.81 -2.26
N ARG A 616 27.41 -5.64 -1.63
CA ARG A 616 26.96 -5.46 -0.23
C ARG A 616 25.47 -5.75 -0.06
N GLU A 617 24.65 -5.36 -1.03
CA GLU A 617 23.21 -5.60 -1.03
C GLU A 617 22.88 -7.09 -1.23
N LEU A 618 23.55 -7.77 -2.15
CA LEU A 618 23.46 -9.21 -2.39
C LEU A 618 23.90 -10.05 -1.18
N ILE A 619 24.98 -9.65 -0.50
CA ILE A 619 25.45 -10.31 0.72
C ILE A 619 24.45 -10.09 1.86
N ASN A 620 23.88 -8.88 1.99
CA ASN A 620 22.87 -8.59 3.00
C ASN A 620 21.56 -9.35 2.73
N GLU A 621 21.19 -9.56 1.48
CA GLU A 621 20.01 -10.33 1.07
C GLU A 621 20.23 -11.84 1.33
N ALA A 622 21.38 -12.37 0.99
CA ALA A 622 21.76 -13.77 1.30
C ALA A 622 21.82 -14.03 2.81
N ILE A 623 22.28 -13.07 3.61
CA ILE A 623 22.31 -13.15 5.08
C ILE A 623 20.90 -12.97 5.66
N GLY A 624 20.04 -12.12 5.06
CA GLY A 624 18.64 -11.97 5.43
C GLY A 624 17.87 -13.29 5.24
N HIS A 625 18.12 -14.01 4.16
CA HIS A 625 17.58 -15.35 3.95
C HIS A 625 18.13 -16.37 4.97
N ALA A 626 19.39 -16.32 5.31
CA ALA A 626 19.98 -17.17 6.36
C ALA A 626 19.37 -16.91 7.76
N HIS A 627 18.98 -15.68 8.05
CA HIS A 627 18.26 -15.30 9.28
C HIS A 627 16.84 -15.90 9.35
N ILE A 628 16.13 -15.99 8.23
CA ILE A 628 14.83 -16.66 8.13
C ILE A 628 14.99 -18.17 8.37
N TRP A 629 16.12 -18.76 8.00
CA TRP A 629 16.42 -20.18 8.18
C TRP A 629 16.86 -20.53 9.60
N GLY A 630 17.55 -19.64 10.29
CA GLY A 630 17.96 -19.83 11.71
C GLY A 630 16.79 -19.82 12.70
N GLY A 631 15.62 -19.29 12.31
CA GLY A 631 14.37 -19.34 13.09
C GLY A 631 13.61 -20.68 13.01
N LEU A 632 14.00 -21.58 12.13
CA LEU A 632 13.45 -22.94 11.99
C LEU A 632 14.32 -23.92 12.80
N GLY A 633 14.15 -23.97 14.10
CA GLY A 633 14.92 -24.66 15.13
C GLY A 633 15.18 -26.17 14.98
N SER A 634 15.53 -26.66 13.77
CA SER A 634 15.82 -28.06 13.50
C SER A 634 16.98 -28.32 12.52
N ILE A 635 17.77 -27.32 12.14
CA ILE A 635 18.93 -27.52 11.26
C ILE A 635 20.16 -27.74 12.13
N ASP A 636 20.92 -28.80 11.85
CA ASP A 636 22.22 -29.11 12.49
C ASP A 636 23.20 -27.95 12.22
N GLU A 637 23.81 -27.42 13.28
CA GLU A 637 24.71 -26.26 13.22
C GLU A 637 25.90 -26.48 12.26
N ASP A 638 26.39 -27.69 12.14
CA ASP A 638 27.48 -28.03 11.26
C ASP A 638 27.06 -27.98 9.77
N GLU A 639 25.81 -28.28 9.48
CA GLU A 639 25.25 -28.22 8.11
C GLU A 639 24.96 -26.77 7.71
N LEU A 640 24.51 -25.91 8.63
CA LEU A 640 24.32 -24.48 8.36
C LEU A 640 25.66 -23.79 8.02
N LEU A 641 26.71 -24.10 8.80
CA LEU A 641 28.06 -23.61 8.56
C LEU A 641 28.61 -24.09 7.21
N ARG A 642 28.42 -25.35 6.87
CA ARG A 642 28.86 -25.93 5.61
C ARG A 642 28.17 -25.31 4.40
N ARG A 643 26.88 -25.00 4.49
CA ARG A 643 26.12 -24.32 3.43
C ARG A 643 26.53 -22.86 3.25
N LEU A 644 26.80 -22.15 4.34
CA LEU A 644 27.36 -20.80 4.29
C LEU A 644 28.76 -20.79 3.64
N GLU A 645 29.61 -21.80 3.92
CA GLU A 645 30.92 -21.95 3.30
C GLU A 645 30.83 -22.29 1.80
N LEU A 646 29.90 -23.16 1.40
CA LEU A 646 29.67 -23.50 0.00
C LEU A 646 29.18 -22.29 -0.80
N HIS A 647 28.24 -21.51 -0.27
CA HIS A 647 27.73 -20.30 -0.90
C HIS A 647 28.78 -19.19 -0.97
N ALA A 648 29.55 -18.98 0.11
CA ALA A 648 30.65 -18.04 0.11
C ALA A 648 31.76 -18.41 -0.89
N SER A 649 32.07 -19.72 -1.01
CA SER A 649 33.05 -20.24 -1.98
C SER A 649 32.57 -20.13 -3.42
N GLU A 650 31.28 -20.26 -3.67
CA GLU A 650 30.69 -20.16 -5.00
C GLU A 650 30.56 -18.70 -5.46
N LEU A 651 30.19 -17.79 -4.56
CA LEU A 651 30.25 -16.35 -4.78
C LEU A 651 31.68 -15.86 -5.05
N ALA A 652 32.65 -16.33 -4.29
CA ALA A 652 34.08 -16.00 -4.51
C ALA A 652 34.60 -16.52 -5.86
N LYS A 653 34.14 -17.67 -6.35
CA LYS A 653 34.47 -18.19 -7.69
C LYS A 653 33.85 -17.39 -8.84
N ARG A 654 32.69 -16.78 -8.64
CA ARG A 654 31.96 -16.01 -9.67
C ARG A 654 32.45 -14.54 -9.78
N VAL A 655 33.05 -13.99 -8.70
CA VAL A 655 33.57 -12.60 -8.68
C VAL A 655 35.09 -12.62 -8.85
N HIS A 656 35.57 -12.68 -10.08
CA HIS A 656 36.95 -12.97 -10.45
C HIS A 656 37.99 -11.86 -10.11
N ASN A 657 37.61 -10.69 -9.56
CA ASN A 657 38.54 -9.56 -9.39
C ASN A 657 38.63 -8.93 -7.98
N ASN A 658 37.99 -9.44 -6.91
CA ASN A 658 38.09 -8.83 -5.58
C ASN A 658 37.99 -9.84 -4.42
N GLU A 659 38.80 -10.90 -4.43
CA GLU A 659 38.79 -11.94 -3.40
C GLU A 659 39.07 -11.41 -1.98
N THR A 660 39.88 -10.34 -1.83
CA THR A 660 40.25 -9.75 -0.54
C THR A 660 39.10 -8.95 0.11
N THR A 661 38.34 -8.22 -0.66
CA THR A 661 37.25 -7.36 -0.14
C THR A 661 36.05 -8.18 0.29
N ILE A 662 35.71 -9.21 -0.48
CA ILE A 662 34.59 -10.13 -0.18
C ILE A 662 34.90 -10.96 1.05
N ALA A 663 36.11 -11.50 1.19
CA ALA A 663 36.55 -12.22 2.35
C ALA A 663 36.46 -11.36 3.63
N HIS A 664 36.85 -10.10 3.55
CA HIS A 664 36.78 -9.16 4.67
C HIS A 664 35.35 -8.82 5.12
N ILE A 665 34.42 -8.67 4.18
CA ILE A 665 32.99 -8.41 4.45
C ILE A 665 32.34 -9.64 5.09
N ILE A 666 32.64 -10.84 4.61
CA ILE A 666 32.15 -12.11 5.18
C ILE A 666 32.68 -12.28 6.60
N GLU A 667 33.94 -11.94 6.84
CA GLU A 667 34.58 -12.04 8.16
C GLU A 667 33.99 -11.04 9.16
N GLN A 668 33.72 -9.81 8.74
CA GLN A 668 33.09 -8.79 9.57
C GLN A 668 31.66 -9.20 9.97
N ARG A 669 30.89 -9.77 9.06
CA ARG A 669 29.53 -10.22 9.33
C ARG A 669 29.47 -11.50 10.17
N ARG A 670 30.42 -12.41 10.03
CA ARG A 670 30.56 -13.57 10.94
C ARG A 670 30.80 -13.13 12.38
N HIS A 671 31.53 -12.04 12.58
CA HIS A 671 31.77 -11.49 13.92
C HIS A 671 30.47 -10.94 14.53
N GLU A 672 29.67 -10.20 13.78
CA GLU A 672 28.36 -9.69 14.22
C GLU A 672 27.37 -10.83 14.53
N ILE A 673 27.36 -11.89 13.72
CA ILE A 673 26.52 -13.08 13.94
C ILE A 673 26.99 -13.85 15.20
N ALA A 674 28.29 -13.96 15.42
CA ALA A 674 28.83 -14.61 16.60
C ALA A 674 28.55 -13.83 17.90
N GLU A 675 28.50 -12.50 17.86
CA GLU A 675 28.09 -11.67 18.98
C GLU A 675 26.60 -11.83 19.30
N HIS A 676 25.75 -11.85 18.28
CA HIS A 676 24.31 -12.04 18.47
C HIS A 676 23.95 -13.45 18.96
N LEU A 677 24.65 -14.48 18.48
CA LEU A 677 24.54 -15.86 18.99
C LEU A 677 25.02 -16.01 20.44
N MET A 678 25.92 -15.14 20.90
CA MET A 678 26.35 -15.15 22.30
C MET A 678 25.22 -14.81 23.28
N GLU A 679 24.27 -13.98 22.87
CA GLU A 679 23.09 -13.63 23.67
C GLU A 679 22.03 -14.73 23.65
N VAL A 680 21.89 -15.46 22.54
CA VAL A 680 20.83 -16.44 22.32
C VAL A 680 21.27 -17.88 22.62
N ASN A 681 22.47 -18.26 22.21
CA ASN A 681 23.04 -19.60 22.44
C ASN A 681 24.58 -19.55 22.63
N PRO A 682 25.06 -19.41 23.87
CA PRO A 682 26.51 -19.27 24.16
C PRO A 682 27.40 -20.45 23.75
N GLN A 683 26.84 -21.66 23.61
CA GLN A 683 27.60 -22.84 23.18
C GLN A 683 27.86 -22.81 21.66
N ALA A 684 26.86 -22.46 20.87
CA ALA A 684 26.99 -22.27 19.43
C ALA A 684 27.98 -21.15 19.08
N ALA A 685 27.94 -20.04 19.83
CA ALA A 685 28.86 -18.93 19.64
C ALA A 685 30.33 -19.30 19.94
N ARG A 686 30.60 -20.18 20.94
CA ARG A 686 31.95 -20.65 21.22
C ARG A 686 32.50 -21.55 20.12
N ARG A 687 31.70 -22.49 19.60
CA ARG A 687 32.06 -23.35 18.46
C ARG A 687 32.37 -22.55 17.21
N LEU A 688 31.55 -21.53 16.92
CA LEU A 688 31.76 -20.62 15.78
C LEU A 688 33.09 -19.88 15.88
N ARG A 689 33.49 -19.39 17.06
CA ARG A 689 34.77 -18.74 17.29
C ARG A 689 35.98 -19.70 17.23
N GLU A 690 35.83 -20.94 17.65
CA GLU A 690 36.87 -21.97 17.52
C GLU A 690 37.09 -22.34 16.06
N HIS A 691 36.01 -22.43 15.27
CA HIS A 691 36.08 -22.68 13.83
C HIS A 691 36.70 -21.51 13.07
N GLN A 692 36.39 -20.27 13.45
CA GLN A 692 37.04 -19.07 12.90
C GLN A 692 38.56 -19.09 13.12
N LYS A 693 39.03 -19.45 14.32
CA LYS A 693 40.47 -19.55 14.58
C LYS A 693 41.17 -20.61 13.70
N MET A 694 40.54 -21.76 13.51
CA MET A 694 41.08 -22.79 12.63
C MET A 694 41.16 -22.36 11.16
N LEU A 695 40.18 -21.61 10.67
CA LEU A 695 40.18 -21.05 9.30
C LEU A 695 41.25 -19.98 9.12
N GLU A 696 41.42 -19.08 10.07
CA GLU A 696 42.49 -18.08 10.05
C GLU A 696 43.91 -18.73 10.04
N GLU A 697 44.10 -19.80 10.81
CA GLU A 697 45.36 -20.56 10.80
C GLU A 697 45.62 -21.24 9.46
N ARG A 698 44.59 -21.85 8.84
CA ARG A 698 44.69 -22.45 7.50
C ARG A 698 44.99 -21.40 6.40
N LEU A 699 44.31 -20.26 6.43
CA LEU A 699 44.55 -19.16 5.46
C LEU A 699 45.97 -18.58 5.62
N LYS A 700 46.48 -18.48 6.85
CA LYS A 700 47.87 -18.09 7.11
C LYS A 700 48.90 -19.12 6.59
N GLU A 701 48.58 -20.42 6.68
CA GLU A 701 49.41 -21.47 6.11
C GLU A 701 49.38 -21.52 4.57
N GLU A 702 48.21 -21.31 3.97
CA GLU A 702 48.07 -21.23 2.49
C GLU A 702 48.77 -20.00 1.92
N ASN A 703 48.63 -18.83 2.56
CA ASN A 703 49.35 -17.62 2.15
C ASN A 703 50.89 -17.75 2.33
N LYS A 704 51.36 -18.52 3.34
CA LYS A 704 52.78 -18.87 3.47
C LYS A 704 53.24 -19.79 2.33
N LYS A 705 52.39 -20.71 1.84
CA LYS A 705 52.71 -21.62 0.73
C LYS A 705 52.64 -20.93 -0.64
N LYS A 706 51.90 -19.83 -0.82
CA LYS A 706 51.86 -19.03 -2.06
C LYS A 706 52.99 -17.99 -2.17
N ASN A 707 53.64 -17.65 -1.02
CA ASN A 707 54.76 -16.69 -0.98
C ASN A 707 56.15 -17.34 -0.91
N ASN A 708 56.22 -18.67 -0.90
CA ASN A 708 57.42 -19.48 -1.12
C ASN A 708 57.32 -20.22 -2.46
#